data_56e49df7a344ea55f6ffc81389d7f912
#
_entry.id   56e49df7a344ea55f6ffc81389d7f912
#
_cell.length_a   1.000
_cell.length_b   1.000
_cell.length_c   1.000
_cell.angle_alpha   90.00
_cell.angle_beta   90.00
_cell.angle_gamma   90.00
#
_symmetry.space_group_name_H-M   'P 1'
#
loop_
_entity.id
_entity.type
_entity.pdbx_description
1 polymer ?
#
loop_
_entity_poly.entity_id
_entity_poly.type
_entity_poly.pdbx_seq_one_letter_code
_entity_poly.pdbx_strand_id
1 'polypeptide(L)'
;MKRTLLYMIALMLTIAAMGQTLNVKVGNVTYLFPAAQTGEMTYADSETVTIMGKTFSLSDIDEMTVDNASVTDNLVDIAYSASGSATVTVAGNVAQYVTPTISGNHVTIAQTNTAAVDKDEITYQLSGTTTDGEFALDGSYKCTVSLAGVTLTNPSGPAINITNKKRIQISAKNGTVNTLTDGADANESWKGCIYSKGQIQLQGKGSLTVNGNTKHAIKSGDYITVKNLTLNLKATKGDGISCNKYFVMNSGNVTISGVGDDGIQCDFEDDDDVTGETTDHEDENSGNIYIQGGTLNISTTTAGSKGVKAAGTLYINEASTTTIITVTNSGGVDTSDTSDLVASACLKADKAIDISGGTLTLTNSGQGGRAINTDGTLTISGGNIDAQAQGSNYGSSNQGGGGFPGGWGGNSSSSNHKYAKGVKADGDITIKGGTMNIYSKNHEGLESKGTITISDGQVYVQASDDAINAASHITVSGGYVCGYSTGNDGLDSNGNMYIKGGLVYAICSGTPEVALDANTEGGYKLYVTGGTIIAIGGLEGGSSLSQSCYSANSWNKNTWYALTVGNDTFAFKTPSSGGSGIVVSGASQPSLKSGVTISNGTTIFSGMGNINPSISGGSTISLTSYTSSGGGFGPGGGGGFGPGGWH
;
A
#
# COMPACT_ATOMS: atom_id res chain seq x y z
N MET A 1 50.88 42.31 -6.21
CA MET A 1 49.62 42.49 -6.93
C MET A 1 48.37 42.03 -6.12
N LYS A 2 48.30 40.82 -5.62
CA LYS A 2 47.08 40.35 -4.83
C LYS A 2 46.86 41.22 -3.58
N ARG A 3 47.88 41.61 -2.80
CA ARG A 3 47.72 42.47 -1.62
C ARG A 3 47.20 43.88 -1.97
N THR A 4 47.68 44.50 -3.05
CA THR A 4 47.23 45.84 -3.46
C THR A 4 45.78 45.83 -3.96
N LEU A 5 45.34 44.74 -4.59
CA LEU A 5 43.97 44.54 -5.04
C LEU A 5 43.02 44.36 -3.83
N LEU A 6 43.46 43.63 -2.77
CA LEU A 6 42.69 43.41 -1.55
C LEU A 6 42.49 44.72 -0.75
N TYR A 7 43.53 45.58 -0.66
CA TYR A 7 43.41 46.90 -0.05
C TYR A 7 42.51 47.85 -0.81
N MET A 8 42.48 47.77 -2.17
CA MET A 8 41.57 48.56 -3.00
C MET A 8 40.11 48.11 -2.86
N ILE A 9 39.84 46.81 -2.71
CA ILE A 9 38.50 46.27 -2.49
C ILE A 9 38.02 46.62 -1.06
N ALA A 10 38.84 46.52 -0.03
CA ALA A 10 38.51 46.95 1.32
C ALA A 10 38.21 48.47 1.38
N LEU A 11 38.92 49.30 0.61
CA LEU A 11 38.67 50.73 0.54
C LEU A 11 37.41 51.09 -0.23
N MET A 12 37.03 50.27 -1.27
CA MET A 12 35.77 50.44 -1.99
C MET A 12 34.52 50.02 -1.21
N LEU A 13 34.63 49.03 -0.32
CA LEU A 13 33.54 48.59 0.54
C LEU A 13 33.12 49.65 1.60
N THR A 14 34.01 50.58 1.95
CA THR A 14 33.65 51.72 2.84
C THR A 14 32.74 52.77 2.20
N ILE A 15 32.53 52.71 0.88
CA ILE A 15 31.64 53.60 0.10
C ILE A 15 30.43 52.82 -0.47
N ALA A 16 30.26 51.55 -0.09
CA ALA A 16 29.25 50.67 -0.66
C ALA A 16 27.82 51.16 -0.37
N ALA A 17 27.12 51.53 -1.45
CA ALA A 17 25.69 51.71 -1.41
C ALA A 17 24.97 50.41 -0.98
N MET A 18 23.92 50.53 -0.18
CA MET A 18 23.06 49.40 0.18
C MET A 18 22.66 48.62 -1.10
N GLY A 19 22.94 47.32 -1.12
CA GLY A 19 22.55 46.43 -2.23
C GLY A 19 23.71 45.78 -3.03
N GLN A 20 24.99 46.04 -2.63
CA GLN A 20 26.14 45.38 -3.26
C GLN A 20 26.49 44.05 -2.57
N THR A 21 27.05 43.13 -3.33
CA THR A 21 27.50 41.80 -2.88
C THR A 21 29.00 41.64 -3.15
N LEU A 22 29.77 41.26 -2.14
CA LEU A 22 31.13 40.81 -2.28
C LEU A 22 31.15 39.34 -2.67
N ASN A 23 31.73 39.02 -3.81
CA ASN A 23 31.92 37.65 -4.30
C ASN A 23 33.38 37.23 -3.99
N VAL A 24 33.52 36.08 -3.31
CA VAL A 24 34.83 35.46 -3.09
C VAL A 24 34.83 34.10 -3.77
N LYS A 25 35.67 33.93 -4.82
CA LYS A 25 35.78 32.71 -5.61
C LYS A 25 36.98 31.89 -5.19
N VAL A 26 36.73 30.59 -4.91
CA VAL A 26 37.77 29.60 -4.60
C VAL A 26 37.49 28.36 -5.45
N GLY A 27 38.23 28.11 -6.49
CA GLY A 27 37.97 27.04 -7.47
C GLY A 27 36.60 27.20 -8.13
N ASN A 28 35.78 26.18 -7.99
CA ASN A 28 34.40 26.16 -8.49
C ASN A 28 33.36 26.62 -7.47
N VAL A 29 33.79 27.16 -6.31
CA VAL A 29 32.90 27.67 -5.27
C VAL A 29 32.98 29.20 -5.22
N THR A 30 31.80 29.85 -5.23
CA THR A 30 31.66 31.30 -5.06
C THR A 30 30.86 31.57 -3.78
N TYR A 31 31.44 32.36 -2.86
CA TYR A 31 30.77 32.80 -1.64
C TYR A 31 30.25 34.21 -1.85
N LEU A 32 28.96 34.44 -1.52
CA LEU A 32 28.26 35.71 -1.73
C LEU A 32 28.02 36.41 -0.38
N PHE A 33 28.72 37.48 -0.09
CA PHE A 33 28.57 38.24 1.13
C PHE A 33 27.87 39.58 0.86
N PRO A 34 26.62 39.79 1.35
CA PRO A 34 26.02 41.12 1.26
C PRO A 34 26.88 42.17 1.90
N ALA A 35 27.29 43.22 1.19
CA ALA A 35 28.22 44.22 1.67
C ALA A 35 27.73 44.92 2.97
N ALA A 36 26.41 45.06 3.13
CA ALA A 36 25.81 45.61 4.35
C ALA A 36 25.96 44.71 5.59
N GLN A 37 26.27 43.40 5.39
CA GLN A 37 26.34 42.39 6.45
C GLN A 37 27.77 41.88 6.69
N THR A 38 28.74 42.19 5.80
CA THR A 38 30.12 41.68 5.94
C THR A 38 30.81 42.09 7.22
N GLY A 39 30.40 43.19 7.83
CA GLY A 39 31.07 43.74 9.02
C GLY A 39 32.55 44.02 8.80
N GLU A 40 33.36 43.85 9.84
CA GLU A 40 34.81 43.97 9.77
C GLU A 40 35.43 42.67 9.22
N MET A 41 36.18 42.77 8.14
CA MET A 41 37.00 41.66 7.64
C MET A 41 38.29 41.59 8.45
N THR A 42 38.56 40.44 9.08
CA THR A 42 39.76 40.26 9.91
C THR A 42 40.83 39.50 9.14
N TYR A 43 42.07 39.95 9.30
CA TYR A 43 43.24 39.33 8.66
C TYR A 43 44.16 38.75 9.76
N ALA A 44 44.61 37.52 9.57
CA ALA A 44 45.56 36.88 10.47
C ALA A 44 46.83 36.48 9.72
N ASP A 45 47.99 36.72 10.35
CA ASP A 45 49.32 36.30 9.89
C ASP A 45 49.67 36.63 8.42
N SER A 46 48.98 37.58 7.80
CA SER A 46 49.09 37.93 6.39
C SER A 46 48.78 36.79 5.42
N GLU A 47 48.18 35.69 5.86
CA GLU A 47 47.90 34.48 5.08
C GLU A 47 46.42 34.20 4.97
N THR A 48 45.59 34.69 5.89
CA THR A 48 44.16 34.41 5.91
C THR A 48 43.29 35.67 6.01
N VAL A 49 42.06 35.59 5.49
CA VAL A 49 41.00 36.58 5.69
C VAL A 49 39.75 35.90 6.20
N THR A 50 39.09 36.45 7.21
CA THR A 50 37.80 35.97 7.72
C THR A 50 36.70 36.97 7.42
N ILE A 51 35.63 36.51 6.80
CA ILE A 51 34.46 37.28 6.39
C ILE A 51 33.22 36.57 6.91
N MET A 52 32.39 37.19 7.72
CA MET A 52 31.18 36.61 8.31
C MET A 52 31.43 35.21 8.92
N GLY A 53 32.58 35.05 9.63
CA GLY A 53 32.98 33.80 10.27
C GLY A 53 33.61 32.74 9.36
N LYS A 54 33.58 32.90 8.03
CA LYS A 54 34.29 32.02 7.09
C LYS A 54 35.71 32.50 6.90
N THR A 55 36.69 31.66 7.19
CA THR A 55 38.12 31.93 6.98
C THR A 55 38.56 31.37 5.62
N PHE A 56 39.28 32.19 4.85
CA PHE A 56 39.87 31.84 3.56
C PHE A 56 41.40 31.97 3.67
N SER A 57 42.12 31.03 3.08
CA SER A 57 43.54 31.24 2.78
C SER A 57 43.66 32.20 1.59
N LEU A 58 44.48 33.23 1.70
CA LEU A 58 44.66 34.20 0.60
C LEU A 58 45.27 33.57 -0.65
N SER A 59 45.99 32.45 -0.48
CA SER A 59 46.54 31.70 -1.64
C SER A 59 45.46 30.98 -2.43
N ASP A 60 44.34 30.62 -1.82
CA ASP A 60 43.29 29.82 -2.42
C ASP A 60 42.21 30.68 -3.09
N ILE A 61 42.21 31.99 -2.85
CA ILE A 61 41.28 32.93 -3.47
C ILE A 61 41.72 33.19 -4.93
N ASP A 62 40.91 32.78 -5.89
CA ASP A 62 41.13 33.06 -7.29
C ASP A 62 40.75 34.50 -7.66
N GLU A 63 39.60 34.96 -7.10
CA GLU A 63 39.01 36.24 -7.44
C GLU A 63 38.17 36.80 -6.31
N MET A 64 38.20 38.12 -6.14
CA MET A 64 37.27 38.88 -5.31
C MET A 64 36.69 40.02 -6.13
N THR A 65 35.35 40.05 -6.24
CA THR A 65 34.61 41.07 -7.03
C THR A 65 33.44 41.61 -6.21
N VAL A 66 32.99 42.80 -6.56
CA VAL A 66 31.79 43.41 -5.99
C VAL A 66 30.84 43.69 -7.15
N ASP A 67 29.60 43.23 -7.01
CA ASP A 67 28.51 43.44 -7.96
C ASP A 67 27.18 43.77 -7.24
N ASN A 68 26.06 43.76 -8.00
CA ASN A 68 24.71 44.00 -7.47
C ASN A 68 23.88 42.71 -7.42
N ALA A 69 24.53 41.54 -7.33
CA ALA A 69 23.81 40.28 -7.19
C ALA A 69 23.00 40.25 -5.89
N SER A 70 21.79 39.75 -5.94
CA SER A 70 20.99 39.50 -4.74
C SER A 70 21.42 38.17 -4.09
N VAL A 71 21.58 38.18 -2.78
CA VAL A 71 21.85 36.99 -1.97
C VAL A 71 20.57 36.53 -1.31
N THR A 72 20.25 35.25 -1.48
CA THR A 72 19.19 34.58 -0.71
C THR A 72 19.84 33.91 0.50
N ASP A 73 19.45 34.31 1.69
CA ASP A 73 19.98 33.71 2.92
C ASP A 73 19.69 32.21 3.00
N ASN A 74 20.55 31.49 3.66
CA ASN A 74 20.51 30.02 3.85
C ASN A 74 20.55 29.18 2.56
N LEU A 75 20.91 29.78 1.42
CA LEU A 75 20.95 29.08 0.13
C LEU A 75 22.36 28.65 -0.24
N VAL A 76 22.49 27.38 -0.63
CA VAL A 76 23.65 26.83 -1.33
C VAL A 76 23.13 26.34 -2.68
N ASP A 77 23.49 27.04 -3.77
CA ASP A 77 23.05 26.69 -5.12
C ASP A 77 24.13 25.87 -5.83
N ILE A 78 23.75 24.70 -6.33
CA ILE A 78 24.60 23.71 -6.98
C ILE A 78 24.12 23.53 -8.42
N ALA A 79 24.91 23.98 -9.37
CA ALA A 79 24.61 23.87 -10.79
C ALA A 79 25.51 22.82 -11.45
N TYR A 80 24.92 21.71 -11.86
CA TYR A 80 25.59 20.64 -12.60
C TYR A 80 25.80 21.03 -14.07
N SER A 81 26.89 20.57 -14.65
CA SER A 81 27.26 20.88 -16.03
C SER A 81 27.37 19.62 -16.90
N ALA A 82 26.79 19.65 -18.07
CA ALA A 82 26.90 18.55 -19.03
C ALA A 82 28.30 18.42 -19.67
N SER A 83 29.13 19.47 -19.62
CA SER A 83 30.42 19.54 -20.32
C SER A 83 31.59 20.01 -19.45
N GLY A 84 31.35 20.29 -18.18
CA GLY A 84 32.35 20.80 -17.26
C GLY A 84 32.14 20.26 -15.83
N SER A 85 32.73 20.94 -14.87
CA SER A 85 32.51 20.65 -13.46
C SER A 85 31.29 21.41 -12.91
N ALA A 86 30.70 20.89 -11.86
CA ALA A 86 29.68 21.60 -11.12
C ALA A 86 30.23 22.90 -10.51
N THR A 87 29.36 23.88 -10.38
CA THR A 87 29.64 25.13 -9.65
C THR A 87 28.74 25.21 -8.42
N VAL A 88 29.31 25.74 -7.34
CA VAL A 88 28.58 25.92 -6.07
C VAL A 88 28.62 27.39 -5.67
N THR A 89 27.43 27.94 -5.37
CA THR A 89 27.32 29.30 -4.83
C THR A 89 26.79 29.21 -3.40
N VAL A 90 27.47 29.82 -2.45
CA VAL A 90 27.16 29.73 -1.01
C VAL A 90 26.78 31.11 -0.46
N ALA A 91 25.62 31.24 0.13
CA ALA A 91 25.21 32.46 0.83
C ALA A 91 26.12 32.74 2.02
N GLY A 92 26.47 34.01 2.23
CA GLY A 92 27.44 34.44 3.22
C GLY A 92 27.09 34.08 4.67
N ASN A 93 25.80 34.11 5.02
CA ASN A 93 25.34 33.80 6.36
C ASN A 93 25.53 32.31 6.74
N VAL A 94 25.63 31.40 5.76
CA VAL A 94 25.92 29.98 5.99
C VAL A 94 27.33 29.55 5.62
N ALA A 95 28.13 30.45 5.05
CA ALA A 95 29.47 30.17 4.54
C ALA A 95 30.39 29.49 5.56
N GLN A 96 30.33 29.89 6.85
CA GLN A 96 31.15 29.32 7.92
C GLN A 96 30.78 27.86 8.25
N TYR A 97 29.54 27.43 7.92
CA TYR A 97 29.00 26.12 8.28
C TYR A 97 29.06 25.11 7.10
N VAL A 98 29.34 25.57 5.89
CA VAL A 98 29.30 24.76 4.70
C VAL A 98 30.68 24.71 4.04
N THR A 99 31.13 23.48 3.80
CA THR A 99 32.38 23.23 3.08
C THR A 99 32.10 22.31 1.90
N PRO A 100 31.96 22.86 0.66
CA PRO A 100 31.84 22.09 -0.55
C PRO A 100 33.20 21.52 -0.99
N THR A 101 33.19 20.26 -1.44
CA THR A 101 34.30 19.62 -2.17
C THR A 101 33.74 19.18 -3.52
N ILE A 102 34.43 19.56 -4.61
CA ILE A 102 33.95 19.35 -5.97
C ILE A 102 35.01 18.57 -6.77
N SER A 103 34.58 17.43 -7.36
CA SER A 103 35.38 16.64 -8.30
C SER A 103 34.55 16.35 -9.54
N GLY A 104 34.79 17.10 -10.63
CA GLY A 104 33.87 17.06 -11.78
C GLY A 104 32.47 17.54 -11.39
N ASN A 105 31.46 16.69 -11.56
CA ASN A 105 30.11 16.94 -11.07
C ASN A 105 29.78 16.17 -9.76
N HIS A 106 30.75 15.55 -9.10
CA HIS A 106 30.55 15.00 -7.76
C HIS A 106 30.75 16.11 -6.73
N VAL A 107 29.67 16.45 -6.02
CA VAL A 107 29.65 17.52 -5.02
C VAL A 107 29.40 16.91 -3.67
N THR A 108 30.38 17.01 -2.76
CA THR A 108 30.27 16.59 -1.37
C THR A 108 30.20 17.82 -0.47
N ILE A 109 29.21 17.85 0.41
CA ILE A 109 29.01 18.92 1.39
C ILE A 109 29.29 18.40 2.79
N ALA A 110 30.18 19.07 3.52
CA ALA A 110 30.26 18.96 4.98
C ALA A 110 29.51 20.13 5.61
N GLN A 111 28.47 19.82 6.40
CA GLN A 111 27.62 20.80 7.09
C GLN A 111 27.83 20.69 8.60
N THR A 112 28.24 21.78 9.27
CA THR A 112 28.69 21.77 10.66
C THR A 112 27.79 22.52 11.64
N ASN A 113 26.76 23.26 11.18
CA ASN A 113 25.81 23.90 12.10
C ASN A 113 25.06 22.84 12.91
N THR A 114 24.80 23.14 14.17
CA THR A 114 24.06 22.26 15.10
C THR A 114 22.69 22.82 15.47
N ALA A 115 22.34 23.97 14.92
CA ALA A 115 21.06 24.67 15.09
C ALA A 115 20.69 25.40 13.80
N ALA A 116 19.46 25.90 13.73
CA ALA A 116 19.00 26.75 12.64
C ALA A 116 19.91 27.98 12.49
N VAL A 117 20.21 28.38 11.26
CA VAL A 117 20.92 29.63 10.94
C VAL A 117 19.83 30.65 10.59
N ASP A 118 19.89 31.82 11.26
CA ASP A 118 18.89 32.89 11.10
C ASP A 118 17.43 32.38 11.20
N LYS A 119 17.20 31.41 12.08
CA LYS A 119 15.90 30.74 12.37
C LYS A 119 15.40 29.77 11.30
N ASP A 120 16.20 29.45 10.30
CA ASP A 120 15.83 28.56 9.21
C ASP A 120 16.90 27.48 8.96
N GLU A 121 16.56 26.51 8.12
CA GLU A 121 17.45 25.43 7.67
C GLU A 121 18.27 25.86 6.46
N ILE A 122 19.42 25.24 6.27
CA ILE A 122 20.20 25.40 5.03
C ILE A 122 19.45 24.67 3.89
N THR A 123 19.30 25.36 2.77
CA THR A 123 18.73 24.81 1.54
C THR A 123 19.82 24.57 0.50
N TYR A 124 19.98 23.34 0.07
CA TYR A 124 20.82 22.95 -1.07
C TYR A 124 19.96 22.86 -2.32
N GLN A 125 20.07 23.82 -3.22
CA GLN A 125 19.32 23.81 -4.48
C GLN A 125 20.15 23.13 -5.57
N LEU A 126 19.58 22.08 -6.19
CA LEU A 126 20.21 21.31 -7.25
C LEU A 126 19.58 21.67 -8.60
N SER A 127 20.38 22.00 -9.59
CA SER A 127 19.95 22.34 -10.94
C SER A 127 20.93 21.84 -12.00
N GLY A 128 20.53 21.90 -13.29
CA GLY A 128 21.39 21.53 -14.41
C GLY A 128 21.36 20.03 -14.72
N THR A 129 22.30 19.61 -15.58
CA THR A 129 22.31 18.25 -16.13
C THR A 129 23.72 17.69 -16.13
N THR A 130 23.87 16.45 -15.68
CA THR A 130 25.10 15.66 -15.83
C THR A 130 24.81 14.18 -15.97
N THR A 131 25.67 13.46 -16.68
CA THR A 131 25.65 12.01 -16.82
C THR A 131 26.63 11.31 -15.89
N ASP A 132 27.42 12.06 -15.11
CA ASP A 132 28.37 11.55 -14.13
C ASP A 132 28.52 12.58 -13.00
N GLY A 133 27.77 12.40 -11.92
CA GLY A 133 27.78 13.32 -10.78
C GLY A 133 26.99 12.81 -9.59
N GLU A 134 27.20 13.46 -8.46
CA GLU A 134 26.60 13.09 -7.18
C GLU A 134 26.31 14.34 -6.34
N PHE A 135 25.29 14.27 -5.52
CA PHE A 135 25.14 15.11 -4.34
C PHE A 135 25.32 14.27 -3.09
N ALA A 136 26.42 14.46 -2.38
CA ALA A 136 26.70 13.81 -1.11
C ALA A 136 26.67 14.83 0.03
N LEU A 137 26.04 14.50 1.15
CA LEU A 137 25.95 15.35 2.34
C LEU A 137 26.27 14.55 3.59
N ASP A 138 27.23 15.09 4.36
CA ASP A 138 27.42 14.76 5.77
C ASP A 138 27.15 16.00 6.61
N GLY A 139 26.22 15.91 7.57
CA GLY A 139 25.76 17.10 8.29
C GLY A 139 25.35 16.83 9.72
N SER A 140 25.48 17.87 10.56
CA SER A 140 25.14 17.83 11.99
C SER A 140 23.71 18.31 12.27
N TYR A 141 23.03 18.89 11.30
CA TYR A 141 21.67 19.45 11.44
C TYR A 141 20.80 19.08 10.25
N LYS A 142 19.48 19.17 10.41
CA LYS A 142 18.50 18.98 9.35
C LYS A 142 18.63 20.04 8.25
N CYS A 143 18.24 19.68 7.01
CA CYS A 143 18.30 20.60 5.88
C CYS A 143 17.24 20.29 4.82
N THR A 144 17.17 21.16 3.82
CA THR A 144 16.33 20.98 2.62
C THR A 144 17.21 20.78 1.37
N VAL A 145 16.94 19.77 0.58
CA VAL A 145 17.46 19.57 -0.78
C VAL A 145 16.36 19.97 -1.76
N SER A 146 16.52 21.11 -2.42
CA SER A 146 15.57 21.68 -3.37
C SER A 146 15.94 21.27 -4.79
N LEU A 147 15.08 20.54 -5.49
CA LEU A 147 15.28 20.11 -6.86
C LEU A 147 14.66 21.15 -7.82
N ALA A 148 15.50 21.86 -8.56
CA ALA A 148 15.14 23.01 -9.39
C ALA A 148 15.39 22.75 -10.89
N GLY A 149 14.95 21.61 -11.40
CA GLY A 149 15.17 21.18 -12.79
C GLY A 149 16.50 20.45 -12.96
N VAL A 150 16.80 19.53 -12.06
CA VAL A 150 18.03 18.73 -12.11
C VAL A 150 17.82 17.41 -12.85
N THR A 151 18.79 17.07 -13.72
CA THR A 151 18.95 15.72 -14.27
C THR A 151 20.34 15.22 -13.88
N LEU A 152 20.38 14.33 -12.91
CA LEU A 152 21.59 13.84 -12.28
C LEU A 152 21.69 12.33 -12.40
N THR A 153 22.72 11.86 -13.09
CA THR A 153 23.07 10.45 -13.17
C THR A 153 24.42 10.24 -12.46
N ASN A 154 24.47 9.25 -11.57
CA ASN A 154 25.71 8.75 -10.97
C ASN A 154 25.96 7.30 -11.42
N PRO A 155 26.82 7.04 -12.41
CA PRO A 155 27.06 5.68 -12.88
C PRO A 155 27.78 4.80 -11.86
N SER A 156 28.40 5.39 -10.84
CA SER A 156 29.21 4.68 -9.84
C SER A 156 28.63 4.70 -8.42
N GLY A 157 27.41 5.23 -8.23
CA GLY A 157 26.81 5.31 -6.92
C GLY A 157 25.42 5.94 -6.84
N PRO A 158 24.95 6.28 -5.62
CA PRO A 158 23.72 7.04 -5.44
C PRO A 158 23.78 8.40 -6.13
N ALA A 159 22.69 8.85 -6.71
CA ALA A 159 22.59 10.23 -7.18
C ALA A 159 22.54 11.22 -6.01
N ILE A 160 21.82 10.85 -4.94
CA ILE A 160 21.79 11.58 -3.66
C ILE A 160 22.18 10.63 -2.53
N ASN A 161 23.23 11.00 -1.77
CA ASN A 161 23.82 10.20 -0.70
C ASN A 161 23.94 11.01 0.60
N ILE A 162 23.10 10.70 1.58
CA ILE A 162 23.07 11.40 2.86
C ILE A 162 23.58 10.45 3.95
N THR A 163 24.73 10.76 4.53
CA THR A 163 25.44 9.86 5.44
C THR A 163 25.14 10.10 6.93
N ASN A 164 24.46 11.20 7.26
CA ASN A 164 24.03 11.52 8.62
C ASN A 164 22.62 10.97 8.93
N LYS A 165 22.28 10.92 10.23
CA LYS A 165 20.96 10.46 10.73
C LYS A 165 19.96 11.63 10.93
N LYS A 166 20.16 12.78 10.26
CA LYS A 166 19.26 13.92 10.39
C LYS A 166 18.14 13.87 9.35
N ARG A 167 17.02 14.54 9.65
CA ARG A 167 15.91 14.68 8.72
C ARG A 167 16.32 15.51 7.51
N ILE A 168 16.12 14.97 6.32
CA ILE A 168 16.34 15.65 5.05
C ILE A 168 15.00 15.82 4.35
N GLN A 169 14.66 17.07 4.02
CA GLN A 169 13.51 17.36 3.17
C GLN A 169 13.97 17.44 1.71
N ILE A 170 13.43 16.58 0.84
CA ILE A 170 13.67 16.64 -0.60
C ILE A 170 12.44 17.28 -1.24
N SER A 171 12.61 18.45 -1.82
CA SER A 171 11.51 19.27 -2.35
C SER A 171 11.64 19.50 -3.85
N ALA A 172 10.74 18.95 -4.67
CA ALA A 172 10.67 19.29 -6.08
C ALA A 172 9.98 20.65 -6.26
N LYS A 173 10.73 21.64 -6.76
CA LYS A 173 10.26 23.01 -6.95
C LYS A 173 9.07 23.05 -7.91
N ASN A 174 8.12 23.92 -7.64
CA ASN A 174 6.91 24.03 -8.46
C ASN A 174 7.24 24.27 -9.95
N GLY A 175 6.60 23.50 -10.82
CA GLY A 175 6.79 23.59 -12.28
C GLY A 175 8.11 23.00 -12.79
N THR A 176 8.93 22.35 -11.95
CA THR A 176 10.16 21.68 -12.38
C THR A 176 9.96 20.21 -12.63
N VAL A 177 10.76 19.67 -13.54
CA VAL A 177 10.92 18.24 -13.83
C VAL A 177 12.32 17.83 -13.43
N ASN A 178 12.42 16.83 -12.55
CA ASN A 178 13.68 16.37 -11.98
C ASN A 178 13.86 14.88 -12.25
N THR A 179 15.07 14.45 -12.58
CA THR A 179 15.39 13.05 -12.83
C THR A 179 16.69 12.68 -12.12
N LEU A 180 16.64 11.62 -11.32
CA LEU A 180 17.78 11.06 -10.61
C LEU A 180 17.96 9.61 -11.03
N THR A 181 19.20 9.22 -11.33
CA THR A 181 19.53 7.86 -11.79
C THR A 181 20.84 7.42 -11.17
N ASP A 182 20.89 6.21 -10.66
CA ASP A 182 22.14 5.56 -10.18
C ASP A 182 22.68 4.54 -11.19
N GLY A 183 23.88 4.04 -10.94
CA GLY A 183 24.56 3.09 -11.82
C GLY A 183 24.12 1.64 -11.61
N ALA A 184 24.06 0.87 -12.69
CA ALA A 184 23.69 -0.54 -12.68
C ALA A 184 24.74 -1.47 -12.05
N ASP A 185 26.01 -1.10 -12.12
CA ASP A 185 27.17 -1.92 -11.70
C ASP A 185 27.71 -1.49 -10.33
N ALA A 186 26.93 -0.77 -9.57
CA ALA A 186 27.35 -0.23 -8.30
C ALA A 186 27.59 -1.34 -7.26
N ASN A 187 28.47 -1.02 -6.34
CA ASN A 187 28.84 -1.85 -5.19
C ASN A 187 27.60 -2.23 -4.37
N GLU A 188 27.50 -3.47 -3.91
CA GLU A 188 26.39 -3.98 -3.06
C GLU A 188 26.16 -3.20 -1.77
N SER A 189 27.15 -2.39 -1.32
CA SER A 189 26.97 -1.48 -0.19
C SER A 189 26.00 -0.30 -0.47
N TRP A 190 25.65 -0.03 -1.73
CA TRP A 190 24.79 1.07 -2.15
C TRP A 190 23.34 0.65 -2.11
N LYS A 191 22.56 1.34 -1.30
CA LYS A 191 21.23 0.88 -0.92
C LYS A 191 20.10 1.52 -1.73
N GLY A 192 20.37 2.56 -2.53
CA GLY A 192 19.35 3.23 -3.35
C GLY A 192 19.89 4.42 -4.13
N CYS A 193 19.15 4.83 -5.16
CA CYS A 193 19.47 6.02 -5.96
C CYS A 193 19.38 7.31 -5.13
N ILE A 194 18.35 7.42 -4.29
CA ILE A 194 18.31 8.35 -3.17
C ILE A 194 18.49 7.53 -1.89
N TYR A 195 19.58 7.78 -1.20
CA TYR A 195 19.88 7.12 0.07
C TYR A 195 20.08 8.12 1.21
N SER A 196 19.43 7.88 2.34
CA SER A 196 19.67 8.59 3.58
C SER A 196 19.73 7.62 4.76
N LYS A 197 20.70 7.80 5.66
CA LYS A 197 20.72 7.10 6.95
C LYS A 197 19.64 7.58 7.91
N GLY A 198 19.15 8.81 7.73
CA GLY A 198 18.10 9.45 8.54
C GLY A 198 16.79 9.56 7.77
N GLN A 199 15.89 10.37 8.32
CA GLN A 199 14.53 10.58 7.81
C GLN A 199 14.52 11.30 6.47
N ILE A 200 13.61 10.89 5.58
CA ILE A 200 13.35 11.55 4.30
C ILE A 200 11.90 12.09 4.27
N GLN A 201 11.76 13.39 3.99
CA GLN A 201 10.48 14.03 3.71
C GLN A 201 10.43 14.44 2.23
N LEU A 202 9.66 13.73 1.43
CA LEU A 202 9.48 14.03 0.01
C LEU A 202 8.30 14.97 -0.17
N GLN A 203 8.53 16.14 -0.77
CA GLN A 203 7.45 17.11 -0.97
C GLN A 203 7.65 18.02 -2.17
N GLY A 204 6.72 18.92 -2.38
CA GLY A 204 6.78 19.95 -3.43
C GLY A 204 5.65 19.79 -4.44
N LYS A 205 5.63 20.67 -5.44
CA LYS A 205 4.62 20.70 -6.52
C LYS A 205 5.22 20.46 -7.90
N GLY A 206 6.50 20.10 -7.97
CA GLY A 206 7.16 19.65 -9.18
C GLY A 206 7.01 18.14 -9.36
N SER A 207 7.72 17.59 -10.34
CA SER A 207 7.82 16.16 -10.56
C SER A 207 9.25 15.66 -10.31
N LEU A 208 9.34 14.44 -9.77
CA LEU A 208 10.58 13.73 -9.53
C LEU A 208 10.47 12.31 -10.11
N THR A 209 11.40 11.97 -10.99
CA THR A 209 11.60 10.60 -11.47
C THR A 209 12.89 10.05 -10.86
N VAL A 210 12.83 8.86 -10.27
CA VAL A 210 13.98 8.17 -9.69
C VAL A 210 14.12 6.80 -10.33
N ASN A 211 15.29 6.55 -10.92
CA ASN A 211 15.64 5.27 -11.52
C ASN A 211 16.73 4.59 -10.67
N GLY A 212 16.33 3.66 -9.83
CA GLY A 212 17.21 2.82 -9.01
C GLY A 212 17.64 1.59 -9.79
N ASN A 213 18.89 1.57 -10.27
CA ASN A 213 19.44 0.42 -10.99
C ASN A 213 20.26 -0.49 -10.09
N THR A 214 20.80 0.03 -8.99
CA THR A 214 21.62 -0.72 -8.04
C THR A 214 20.78 -1.58 -7.12
N LYS A 215 19.81 -0.97 -6.44
CA LYS A 215 18.90 -1.65 -5.50
C LYS A 215 17.55 -0.94 -5.45
N HIS A 216 17.28 -0.15 -4.40
CA HIS A 216 16.02 0.58 -4.26
C HIS A 216 16.05 1.91 -5.05
N ALA A 217 14.90 2.44 -5.45
CA ALA A 217 14.86 3.79 -5.98
C ALA A 217 15.08 4.81 -4.84
N ILE A 218 14.38 4.65 -3.72
CA ILE A 218 14.54 5.49 -2.53
C ILE A 218 14.71 4.59 -1.30
N LYS A 219 15.80 4.79 -0.53
CA LYS A 219 16.04 4.11 0.75
C LYS A 219 16.28 5.11 1.87
N SER A 220 15.51 4.98 2.94
CA SER A 220 15.77 5.63 4.23
C SER A 220 16.15 4.59 5.29
N GLY A 221 17.12 4.92 6.14
CA GLY A 221 17.40 4.16 7.36
C GLY A 221 16.41 4.43 8.50
N ASP A 222 15.47 5.34 8.27
CA ASP A 222 14.46 5.76 9.24
C ASP A 222 13.10 5.85 8.51
N TYR A 223 12.26 6.86 8.75
CA TYR A 223 10.97 7.00 8.08
C TYR A 223 11.04 7.71 6.72
N ILE A 224 9.98 7.52 5.92
CA ILE A 224 9.72 8.32 4.71
C ILE A 224 8.30 8.90 4.76
N THR A 225 8.19 10.20 4.45
CA THR A 225 6.88 10.83 4.24
C THR A 225 6.76 11.42 2.83
N VAL A 226 5.55 11.39 2.24
CA VAL A 226 5.25 11.95 0.91
C VAL A 226 4.10 12.93 0.99
N LYS A 227 4.29 14.16 0.42
CA LYS A 227 3.26 15.21 0.39
C LYS A 227 3.32 16.05 -0.87
N ASN A 228 2.19 16.18 -1.58
CA ASN A 228 1.99 17.05 -2.75
C ASN A 228 2.91 16.83 -3.97
N LEU A 229 3.70 15.77 -4.00
CA LEU A 229 4.69 15.49 -5.02
C LEU A 229 4.12 14.60 -6.12
N THR A 230 4.53 14.84 -7.38
CA THR A 230 4.41 13.86 -8.45
C THR A 230 5.69 13.04 -8.50
N LEU A 231 5.62 11.77 -8.12
CA LEU A 231 6.76 10.88 -7.92
C LEU A 231 6.64 9.65 -8.81
N ASN A 232 7.65 9.43 -9.68
CA ASN A 232 7.73 8.26 -10.54
C ASN A 232 8.97 7.44 -10.19
N LEU A 233 8.78 6.18 -9.83
CA LEU A 233 9.85 5.30 -9.34
C LEU A 233 10.01 4.05 -10.19
N LYS A 234 11.27 3.69 -10.42
CA LYS A 234 11.71 2.39 -10.94
C LYS A 234 12.86 1.89 -10.09
N ALA A 235 12.91 0.58 -9.84
CA ALA A 235 13.99 -0.04 -9.08
C ALA A 235 14.28 -1.44 -9.63
N THR A 236 15.28 -1.56 -10.47
CA THR A 236 15.53 -2.79 -11.25
C THR A 236 15.79 -4.03 -10.38
N LYS A 237 16.36 -3.87 -9.18
CA LYS A 237 16.76 -4.99 -8.29
C LYS A 237 16.10 -4.97 -6.92
N GLY A 238 15.47 -3.89 -6.53
CA GLY A 238 14.87 -3.74 -5.19
C GLY A 238 13.53 -3.04 -5.24
N ASP A 239 13.17 -2.38 -4.14
CA ASP A 239 11.89 -1.73 -3.95
C ASP A 239 11.83 -0.34 -4.61
N GLY A 240 10.63 0.08 -4.93
CA GLY A 240 10.41 1.48 -5.28
C GLY A 240 10.72 2.40 -4.11
N ILE A 241 10.17 2.11 -2.95
CA ILE A 241 10.45 2.79 -1.68
C ILE A 241 10.77 1.72 -0.63
N SER A 242 11.89 1.92 0.09
CA SER A 242 12.25 1.10 1.24
C SER A 242 12.60 2.00 2.43
N CYS A 243 11.95 1.79 3.56
CA CYS A 243 12.27 2.49 4.80
C CYS A 243 12.24 1.52 5.99
N ASN A 244 12.91 1.96 7.05
CA ASN A 244 12.77 1.32 8.36
C ASN A 244 11.78 2.17 9.18
N LYS A 245 11.31 1.82 10.30
CA LYS A 245 10.41 2.52 11.21
C LYS A 245 8.98 2.73 10.70
N TYR A 246 8.68 3.68 9.80
CA TYR A 246 7.33 3.89 9.26
C TYR A 246 7.32 4.63 7.91
N PHE A 247 6.20 4.53 7.19
CA PHE A 247 5.94 5.26 5.95
C PHE A 247 4.61 6.01 6.02
N VAL A 248 4.56 7.27 5.58
CA VAL A 248 3.32 8.06 5.49
C VAL A 248 3.16 8.69 4.12
N MET A 249 2.04 8.42 3.45
CA MET A 249 1.61 9.17 2.28
C MET A 249 0.42 10.05 2.63
N ASN A 250 0.66 11.37 2.76
CA ASN A 250 -0.40 12.34 3.07
C ASN A 250 -1.16 12.81 1.82
N SER A 251 -0.48 12.91 0.68
CA SER A 251 -1.05 13.39 -0.58
C SER A 251 -0.01 13.28 -1.70
N GLY A 252 -0.42 13.63 -2.93
CA GLY A 252 0.43 13.62 -4.13
C GLY A 252 0.05 12.48 -5.07
N ASN A 253 0.87 12.31 -6.12
CA ASN A 253 0.68 11.25 -7.12
C ASN A 253 1.95 10.41 -7.17
N VAL A 254 1.88 9.17 -6.71
CA VAL A 254 3.00 8.23 -6.69
C VAL A 254 2.74 7.12 -7.70
N THR A 255 3.68 6.92 -8.62
CA THR A 255 3.66 5.82 -9.57
C THR A 255 4.94 5.00 -9.43
N ILE A 256 4.79 3.70 -9.21
CA ILE A 256 5.90 2.75 -9.03
C ILE A 256 5.75 1.62 -10.04
N SER A 257 6.78 1.38 -10.84
CA SER A 257 6.76 0.32 -11.85
C SER A 257 8.16 -0.17 -12.17
N GLY A 258 8.28 -1.41 -12.67
CA GLY A 258 9.58 -1.99 -13.02
C GLY A 258 10.49 -2.12 -11.79
N VAL A 259 9.92 -2.63 -10.69
CA VAL A 259 10.65 -2.94 -9.46
C VAL A 259 11.08 -4.41 -9.45
N GLY A 260 12.24 -4.66 -8.87
CA GLY A 260 12.80 -6.01 -8.74
C GLY A 260 12.30 -6.76 -7.51
N ASP A 261 11.66 -6.04 -6.58
CA ASP A 261 11.06 -6.58 -5.38
C ASP A 261 9.74 -5.85 -5.08
N ASP A 262 9.54 -5.26 -3.93
CA ASP A 262 8.28 -4.65 -3.51
C ASP A 262 8.09 -3.23 -4.06
N GLY A 263 6.85 -2.79 -4.21
CA GLY A 263 6.56 -1.40 -4.57
C GLY A 263 6.94 -0.45 -3.44
N ILE A 264 6.36 -0.65 -2.26
CA ILE A 264 6.68 0.06 -1.02
C ILE A 264 6.88 -0.99 0.08
N GLN A 265 8.05 -0.96 0.73
CA GLN A 265 8.36 -1.79 1.88
C GLN A 265 8.72 -0.92 3.08
N CYS A 266 8.14 -1.23 4.25
CA CYS A 266 8.52 -0.67 5.53
C CYS A 266 8.81 -1.77 6.53
N ASP A 267 10.02 -1.76 7.08
CA ASP A 267 10.48 -2.72 8.11
C ASP A 267 10.60 -2.04 9.48
N PHE A 268 10.97 -2.79 10.50
CA PHE A 268 11.48 -2.25 11.76
C PHE A 268 12.97 -1.94 11.63
N GLU A 269 13.47 -1.02 12.45
CA GLU A 269 14.88 -0.97 12.77
C GLU A 269 15.16 -2.08 13.82
N ASP A 270 16.18 -2.92 13.57
CA ASP A 270 16.56 -4.07 14.42
C ASP A 270 17.19 -3.66 15.78
N ASP A 271 16.81 -2.54 16.35
CA ASP A 271 17.24 -2.13 17.67
C ASP A 271 16.21 -2.54 18.73
N ASP A 272 16.70 -2.84 19.95
CA ASP A 272 15.86 -3.22 21.12
C ASP A 272 14.79 -2.19 21.49
N ASP A 273 14.78 -1.02 20.86
CA ASP A 273 13.84 0.09 21.03
C ASP A 273 12.76 0.11 19.95
N VAL A 274 11.99 -0.97 19.77
CA VAL A 274 10.75 -0.93 18.98
C VAL A 274 9.74 -0.11 19.77
N THR A 275 9.57 1.14 19.40
CA THR A 275 8.52 2.01 19.92
C THR A 275 7.20 1.74 19.17
N GLY A 276 6.08 1.78 19.87
CA GLY A 276 4.77 1.68 19.26
C GLY A 276 4.40 2.93 18.43
N GLU A 277 3.16 3.00 18.00
CA GLU A 277 2.61 4.17 17.31
C GLU A 277 2.64 5.40 18.22
N THR A 278 3.10 6.53 17.69
CA THR A 278 3.02 7.84 18.33
C THR A 278 2.10 8.77 17.55
N THR A 279 1.50 9.76 18.22
CA THR A 279 0.55 10.68 17.57
C THR A 279 1.20 11.60 16.54
N ASP A 280 2.48 11.89 16.69
CA ASP A 280 3.30 12.72 15.79
C ASP A 280 4.21 11.89 14.88
N HIS A 281 4.29 10.60 15.09
CA HIS A 281 5.17 9.64 14.40
C HIS A 281 6.68 9.92 14.56
N GLU A 282 7.10 10.91 15.35
CA GLU A 282 8.51 11.32 15.37
C GLU A 282 9.42 10.23 15.97
N ASP A 283 8.95 9.52 16.99
CA ASP A 283 9.69 8.45 17.69
C ASP A 283 9.17 7.04 17.36
N GLU A 284 8.31 6.92 16.33
CA GLU A 284 7.69 5.65 15.98
C GLU A 284 8.70 4.71 15.28
N ASN A 285 8.80 3.47 15.77
CA ASN A 285 9.51 2.36 15.13
C ASN A 285 8.57 1.14 15.12
N SER A 286 7.57 1.17 14.24
CA SER A 286 6.46 0.20 14.23
C SER A 286 6.41 -0.68 12.99
N GLY A 287 7.15 -0.34 11.93
CA GLY A 287 7.02 -0.94 10.61
C GLY A 287 5.68 -0.62 9.92
N ASN A 288 4.96 0.39 10.41
CA ASN A 288 3.64 0.74 9.89
C ASN A 288 3.71 1.52 8.58
N ILE A 289 2.67 1.35 7.77
CA ILE A 289 2.43 2.15 6.58
C ILE A 289 1.08 2.85 6.72
N TYR A 290 1.09 4.18 6.53
CA TYR A 290 -0.09 5.05 6.57
C TYR A 290 -0.33 5.66 5.19
N ILE A 291 -1.42 5.29 4.51
CA ILE A 291 -1.85 5.92 3.27
C ILE A 291 -3.11 6.73 3.58
N GLN A 292 -2.94 8.05 3.70
CA GLN A 292 -3.94 8.97 4.22
C GLN A 292 -4.51 9.92 3.16
N GLY A 293 -4.03 9.82 1.91
CA GLY A 293 -4.49 10.64 0.81
C GLY A 293 -3.61 10.56 -0.42
N GLY A 294 -4.12 11.04 -1.54
CA GLY A 294 -3.43 11.08 -2.84
C GLY A 294 -3.71 9.86 -3.72
N THR A 295 -2.96 9.76 -4.80
CA THR A 295 -3.08 8.66 -5.77
C THR A 295 -1.81 7.82 -5.76
N LEU A 296 -1.96 6.53 -5.50
CA LEU A 296 -0.89 5.55 -5.50
C LEU A 296 -1.15 4.50 -6.59
N ASN A 297 -0.27 4.44 -7.58
CA ASN A 297 -0.32 3.43 -8.63
C ASN A 297 0.94 2.56 -8.59
N ILE A 298 0.76 1.26 -8.41
CA ILE A 298 1.86 0.30 -8.33
C ILE A 298 1.66 -0.82 -9.34
N SER A 299 2.73 -1.17 -10.05
CA SER A 299 2.79 -2.35 -10.91
C SER A 299 4.04 -3.17 -10.60
N THR A 300 3.86 -4.39 -10.11
CA THR A 300 4.93 -5.34 -9.82
C THR A 300 4.78 -6.62 -10.65
N THR A 301 5.90 -7.23 -11.02
CA THR A 301 5.93 -8.42 -11.88
C THR A 301 6.85 -9.52 -11.35
N THR A 302 7.64 -9.22 -10.34
CA THR A 302 8.62 -10.14 -9.76
C THR A 302 7.94 -11.20 -8.89
N ALA A 303 8.43 -12.43 -8.93
CA ALA A 303 7.94 -13.50 -8.07
C ALA A 303 8.08 -13.13 -6.60
N GLY A 304 7.07 -13.43 -5.80
CA GLY A 304 7.05 -13.11 -4.38
C GLY A 304 6.79 -11.64 -4.03
N SER A 305 6.83 -10.71 -4.99
CA SER A 305 6.72 -9.26 -4.73
C SER A 305 5.36 -8.84 -4.17
N LYS A 306 5.37 -7.73 -3.42
CA LYS A 306 4.16 -7.05 -2.91
C LYS A 306 4.05 -5.64 -3.51
N GLY A 307 2.82 -5.20 -3.74
CA GLY A 307 2.61 -3.79 -4.07
C GLY A 307 2.98 -2.91 -2.88
N VAL A 308 2.37 -3.18 -1.73
CA VAL A 308 2.66 -2.51 -0.45
C VAL A 308 2.88 -3.58 0.61
N LYS A 309 3.99 -3.49 1.35
CA LYS A 309 4.39 -4.41 2.42
C LYS A 309 4.76 -3.67 3.69
N ALA A 310 4.00 -3.88 4.74
CA ALA A 310 4.25 -3.37 6.08
C ALA A 310 4.65 -4.52 7.01
N ALA A 311 5.78 -4.40 7.69
CA ALA A 311 6.14 -5.29 8.79
C ALA A 311 5.28 -5.06 10.04
N GLY A 312 4.71 -3.88 10.16
CA GLY A 312 3.67 -3.51 11.12
C GLY A 312 2.26 -3.64 10.56
N THR A 313 1.47 -2.61 10.80
CA THR A 313 0.10 -2.46 10.32
C THR A 313 0.03 -1.54 9.10
N LEU A 314 -0.79 -1.93 8.12
CA LEU A 314 -1.13 -1.08 6.98
C LEU A 314 -2.45 -0.36 7.25
N TYR A 315 -2.40 0.96 7.40
CA TYR A 315 -3.57 1.84 7.56
C TYR A 315 -3.90 2.55 6.25
N ILE A 316 -5.14 2.45 5.81
CA ILE A 316 -5.66 3.14 4.62
C ILE A 316 -6.91 3.94 5.02
N ASN A 317 -6.84 5.27 4.87
CA ASN A 317 -7.94 6.17 5.19
C ASN A 317 -7.96 7.39 4.25
N GLU A 318 -8.84 8.35 4.51
CA GLU A 318 -8.95 9.63 3.78
C GLU A 318 -8.79 10.82 4.75
N ALA A 319 -7.62 10.94 5.39
CA ALA A 319 -7.40 11.96 6.42
C ALA A 319 -7.13 13.36 5.84
N SER A 320 -6.46 13.47 4.67
CA SER A 320 -6.02 14.76 4.12
C SER A 320 -6.55 15.07 2.72
N THR A 321 -6.68 14.08 1.87
CA THR A 321 -7.25 14.17 0.51
C THR A 321 -7.88 12.84 0.14
N THR A 322 -8.63 12.78 -0.97
CA THR A 322 -9.15 11.50 -1.48
C THR A 322 -8.00 10.51 -1.69
N THR A 323 -8.18 9.32 -1.18
CA THR A 323 -7.23 8.20 -1.30
C THR A 323 -7.64 7.29 -2.45
N ILE A 324 -6.78 7.18 -3.45
CA ILE A 324 -6.95 6.27 -4.59
C ILE A 324 -5.74 5.36 -4.67
N ILE A 325 -5.97 4.06 -4.60
CA ILE A 325 -4.90 3.05 -4.67
C ILE A 325 -5.22 2.08 -5.79
N THR A 326 -4.30 1.97 -6.75
CA THR A 326 -4.35 0.97 -7.81
C THR A 326 -3.09 0.12 -7.75
N VAL A 327 -3.25 -1.17 -7.50
CA VAL A 327 -2.13 -2.11 -7.52
C VAL A 327 -2.41 -3.23 -8.50
N THR A 328 -1.50 -3.42 -9.43
CA THR A 328 -1.46 -4.60 -10.29
C THR A 328 -0.20 -5.42 -9.98
N ASN A 329 -0.39 -6.69 -9.67
CA ASN A 329 0.71 -7.61 -9.42
C ASN A 329 0.55 -8.85 -10.31
N SER A 330 1.55 -9.15 -11.12
CA SER A 330 1.59 -10.36 -11.94
C SER A 330 2.71 -11.32 -11.54
N GLY A 331 3.44 -11.01 -10.47
CA GLY A 331 4.45 -11.88 -9.89
C GLY A 331 3.83 -13.17 -9.36
N GLY A 332 4.46 -14.29 -9.67
CA GLY A 332 4.07 -15.60 -9.14
C GLY A 332 4.62 -15.85 -7.74
N VAL A 333 4.69 -17.12 -7.38
CA VAL A 333 5.36 -17.57 -6.15
C VAL A 333 6.86 -17.49 -6.32
N ASP A 334 7.55 -16.89 -5.36
CA ASP A 334 8.99 -17.03 -5.25
C ASP A 334 9.34 -18.42 -4.68
N THR A 335 10.15 -19.12 -5.41
CA THR A 335 10.60 -20.51 -5.12
C THR A 335 12.12 -20.59 -4.92
N SER A 336 12.77 -19.46 -4.73
CA SER A 336 14.22 -19.39 -4.49
C SER A 336 14.61 -20.13 -3.21
N ASP A 337 13.75 -20.10 -2.19
CA ASP A 337 13.79 -20.99 -1.04
C ASP A 337 12.59 -21.95 -1.09
N THR A 338 12.85 -23.22 -1.37
CA THR A 338 11.81 -24.26 -1.42
C THR A 338 11.25 -24.63 -0.05
N SER A 339 11.91 -24.25 1.04
CA SER A 339 11.42 -24.44 2.40
C SER A 339 10.45 -23.32 2.85
N ASP A 340 10.53 -22.14 2.22
CA ASP A 340 9.68 -21.00 2.48
C ASP A 340 9.21 -20.31 1.18
N LEU A 341 8.20 -20.87 0.57
CA LEU A 341 7.59 -20.32 -0.64
C LEU A 341 6.88 -18.99 -0.32
N VAL A 342 7.19 -17.94 -1.06
CA VAL A 342 6.61 -16.62 -0.85
C VAL A 342 5.61 -16.27 -1.97
N ALA A 343 4.33 -16.12 -1.61
CA ALA A 343 3.30 -15.69 -2.55
C ALA A 343 3.34 -14.18 -2.78
N SER A 344 3.06 -13.74 -4.01
CA SER A 344 2.87 -12.32 -4.31
C SER A 344 1.55 -11.79 -3.71
N ALA A 345 1.51 -10.47 -3.43
CA ALA A 345 0.28 -9.81 -2.96
C ALA A 345 0.21 -8.35 -3.45
N CYS A 346 -1.01 -7.80 -3.63
CA CYS A 346 -1.13 -6.37 -3.86
C CYS A 346 -0.90 -5.60 -2.56
N LEU A 347 -1.57 -6.00 -1.47
CA LEU A 347 -1.35 -5.46 -0.12
C LEU A 347 -0.94 -6.59 0.82
N LYS A 348 0.10 -6.34 1.62
CA LYS A 348 0.60 -7.25 2.65
C LYS A 348 0.89 -6.48 3.94
N ALA A 349 0.50 -7.05 5.07
CA ALA A 349 0.96 -6.60 6.38
C ALA A 349 1.19 -7.81 7.30
N ASP A 350 2.21 -7.72 8.16
CA ASP A 350 2.52 -8.83 9.05
C ASP A 350 1.67 -8.78 10.34
N LYS A 351 1.28 -7.58 10.82
CA LYS A 351 0.46 -7.45 12.02
C LYS A 351 -1.03 -7.28 11.74
N ALA A 352 -1.41 -6.30 10.90
CA ALA A 352 -2.81 -6.06 10.58
C ALA A 352 -2.97 -5.20 9.32
N ILE A 353 -4.16 -5.24 8.74
CA ILE A 353 -4.60 -4.26 7.73
C ILE A 353 -5.89 -3.61 8.25
N ASP A 354 -5.91 -2.28 8.28
CA ASP A 354 -7.06 -1.46 8.67
C ASP A 354 -7.43 -0.52 7.52
N ILE A 355 -8.64 -0.70 6.97
CA ILE A 355 -9.16 0.12 5.87
C ILE A 355 -10.41 0.85 6.36
N SER A 356 -10.30 2.17 6.50
CA SER A 356 -11.42 3.02 6.93
C SER A 356 -11.91 3.98 5.84
N GLY A 357 -11.26 4.02 4.67
CA GLY A 357 -11.64 4.87 3.55
C GLY A 357 -10.87 4.53 2.28
N GLY A 358 -11.04 5.36 1.26
CA GLY A 358 -10.34 5.25 -0.02
C GLY A 358 -11.06 4.40 -1.08
N THR A 359 -10.55 4.52 -2.31
CA THR A 359 -10.93 3.68 -3.45
C THR A 359 -9.75 2.81 -3.85
N LEU A 360 -9.90 1.51 -3.69
CA LEU A 360 -8.85 0.52 -3.90
C LEU A 360 -9.22 -0.39 -5.08
N THR A 361 -8.33 -0.47 -6.06
CA THR A 361 -8.41 -1.43 -7.17
C THR A 361 -7.17 -2.31 -7.12
N LEU A 362 -7.35 -3.55 -6.71
CA LEU A 362 -6.28 -4.49 -6.42
C LEU A 362 -6.43 -5.72 -7.30
N THR A 363 -5.50 -5.94 -8.23
CA THR A 363 -5.53 -7.09 -9.14
C THR A 363 -4.23 -7.87 -9.04
N ASN A 364 -4.32 -9.11 -8.61
CA ASN A 364 -3.21 -10.05 -8.64
C ASN A 364 -3.49 -11.16 -9.67
N SER A 365 -2.68 -11.21 -10.72
CA SER A 365 -2.75 -12.24 -11.76
C SER A 365 -1.63 -13.29 -11.65
N GLY A 366 -0.75 -13.15 -10.68
CA GLY A 366 0.34 -14.10 -10.44
C GLY A 366 -0.13 -15.43 -9.87
N GLN A 367 0.59 -16.50 -10.18
CA GLN A 367 0.31 -17.82 -9.63
C GLN A 367 0.45 -17.82 -8.11
N GLY A 368 -0.54 -18.32 -7.37
CA GLY A 368 -0.61 -18.30 -5.91
C GLY A 368 -0.79 -16.91 -5.30
N GLY A 369 -1.01 -15.89 -6.14
CA GLY A 369 -1.06 -14.49 -5.73
C GLY A 369 -2.36 -14.12 -5.01
N ARG A 370 -2.30 -13.10 -4.14
CA ARG A 370 -3.41 -12.60 -3.33
C ARG A 370 -3.62 -11.11 -3.57
N ALA A 371 -4.88 -10.66 -3.57
CA ALA A 371 -5.11 -9.22 -3.64
C ALA A 371 -4.82 -8.55 -2.28
N ILE A 372 -5.35 -9.10 -1.19
CA ILE A 372 -5.05 -8.65 0.18
C ILE A 372 -4.56 -9.85 1.00
N ASN A 373 -3.45 -9.67 1.72
CA ASN A 373 -2.90 -10.68 2.60
C ASN A 373 -2.40 -10.08 3.91
N THR A 374 -2.79 -10.64 5.04
CA THR A 374 -2.21 -10.28 6.34
C THR A 374 -1.96 -11.54 7.17
N ASP A 375 -0.84 -11.55 7.92
CA ASP A 375 -0.57 -12.62 8.88
C ASP A 375 -1.30 -12.40 10.21
N GLY A 376 -1.86 -11.21 10.41
CA GLY A 376 -2.69 -10.87 11.55
C GLY A 376 -4.14 -10.61 11.15
N THR A 377 -4.74 -9.56 11.68
CA THR A 377 -6.16 -9.23 11.53
C THR A 377 -6.43 -8.31 10.34
N LEU A 378 -7.67 -8.36 9.83
CA LEU A 378 -8.17 -7.41 8.83
C LEU A 378 -9.42 -6.70 9.38
N THR A 379 -9.39 -5.38 9.44
CA THR A 379 -10.55 -4.56 9.78
C THR A 379 -10.93 -3.68 8.60
N ILE A 380 -12.20 -3.69 8.22
CA ILE A 380 -12.75 -2.81 7.20
C ILE A 380 -13.93 -2.05 7.78
N SER A 381 -13.81 -0.73 7.90
CA SER A 381 -14.86 0.15 8.42
C SER A 381 -15.37 1.15 7.38
N GLY A 382 -14.74 1.21 6.20
CA GLY A 382 -15.12 2.12 5.11
C GLY A 382 -14.39 1.80 3.81
N GLY A 383 -14.52 2.69 2.83
CA GLY A 383 -13.86 2.57 1.53
C GLY A 383 -14.66 1.80 0.47
N ASN A 384 -14.15 1.87 -0.77
CA ASN A 384 -14.64 1.11 -1.92
C ASN A 384 -13.51 0.22 -2.43
N ILE A 385 -13.65 -1.09 -2.28
CA ILE A 385 -12.58 -2.07 -2.48
C ILE A 385 -12.96 -3.05 -3.58
N ASP A 386 -12.19 -3.07 -4.67
CA ASP A 386 -12.23 -4.10 -5.70
C ASP A 386 -10.94 -4.94 -5.59
N ALA A 387 -11.07 -6.20 -5.14
CA ALA A 387 -9.96 -7.09 -4.83
C ALA A 387 -10.06 -8.38 -5.66
N GLN A 388 -9.16 -8.57 -6.61
CA GLN A 388 -9.22 -9.64 -7.57
C GLN A 388 -7.96 -10.52 -7.56
N ALA A 389 -8.14 -11.83 -7.37
CA ALA A 389 -7.13 -12.86 -7.59
C ALA A 389 -7.47 -13.66 -8.86
N GLN A 390 -6.68 -13.45 -9.90
CA GLN A 390 -6.90 -14.03 -11.22
C GLN A 390 -5.91 -15.15 -11.57
N GLY A 391 -4.83 -15.29 -10.78
CA GLY A 391 -3.78 -16.28 -10.96
C GLY A 391 -4.26 -17.72 -10.70
N SER A 392 -3.51 -18.69 -11.22
CA SER A 392 -3.72 -20.11 -10.88
C SER A 392 -3.11 -20.44 -9.51
N ASN A 393 -3.49 -21.56 -8.92
CA ASN A 393 -2.84 -22.08 -7.73
C ASN A 393 -1.42 -22.60 -8.06
N TYR A 394 -0.49 -22.50 -7.09
CA TYR A 394 0.85 -23.08 -7.19
C TYR A 394 0.91 -24.41 -6.42
N GLY A 395 1.57 -25.41 -6.98
CA GLY A 395 1.81 -26.72 -6.32
C GLY A 395 0.59 -27.67 -6.30
N SER A 396 -0.59 -27.27 -6.79
CA SER A 396 -1.71 -28.19 -6.97
C SER A 396 -1.40 -29.11 -8.14
N SER A 397 -1.16 -30.39 -7.88
CA SER A 397 -1.21 -31.39 -8.94
C SER A 397 -2.59 -31.35 -9.58
N ASN A 398 -2.66 -31.26 -10.91
CA ASN A 398 -3.85 -31.63 -11.68
C ASN A 398 -4.13 -33.12 -11.45
N GLN A 399 -4.69 -33.50 -10.33
CA GLN A 399 -5.38 -34.79 -10.19
C GLN A 399 -6.82 -34.58 -10.64
N GLY A 400 -7.01 -34.67 -11.95
CA GLY A 400 -8.29 -35.05 -12.48
C GLY A 400 -8.63 -36.44 -11.96
N GLY A 401 -9.67 -36.55 -11.14
CA GLY A 401 -10.20 -37.81 -10.67
C GLY A 401 -10.69 -37.72 -9.24
N GLY A 402 -12.01 -37.70 -9.08
CA GLY A 402 -12.76 -37.73 -7.84
C GLY A 402 -12.10 -38.51 -6.70
N GLY A 403 -11.57 -37.79 -5.77
CA GLY A 403 -11.18 -38.27 -4.46
C GLY A 403 -11.79 -37.31 -3.45
N PHE A 404 -12.68 -37.83 -2.62
CA PHE A 404 -13.29 -37.14 -1.49
C PHE A 404 -12.22 -36.44 -0.66
N PRO A 405 -12.35 -35.13 -0.35
CA PRO A 405 -11.54 -34.46 0.66
C PRO A 405 -12.13 -34.76 2.05
N GLY A 406 -12.08 -36.01 2.45
CA GLY A 406 -12.52 -36.49 3.73
C GLY A 406 -11.46 -37.39 4.38
N GLY A 407 -10.25 -36.89 4.51
CA GLY A 407 -9.15 -37.57 5.21
C GLY A 407 -8.83 -36.87 6.52
N TRP A 408 -9.38 -37.35 7.60
CA TRP A 408 -8.95 -37.05 8.96
C TRP A 408 -7.48 -37.39 9.15
N GLY A 409 -6.69 -36.46 9.58
CA GLY A 409 -5.45 -36.70 10.27
C GLY A 409 -4.22 -36.69 9.40
N GLY A 410 -3.49 -35.68 9.55
CA GLY A 410 -2.10 -35.57 9.16
C GLY A 410 -1.74 -34.10 9.04
N ASN A 411 -1.07 -33.60 10.06
CA ASN A 411 -0.33 -32.37 10.01
C ASN A 411 0.78 -32.52 8.95
N SER A 412 0.39 -32.61 7.67
CA SER A 412 1.32 -32.47 6.57
C SER A 412 1.49 -30.98 6.40
N SER A 413 2.64 -30.48 6.84
CA SER A 413 3.11 -29.15 6.51
C SER A 413 2.95 -28.94 4.99
N SER A 414 1.87 -28.25 4.60
CA SER A 414 1.57 -27.91 3.20
C SER A 414 2.48 -26.77 2.71
N SER A 415 3.79 -26.87 3.01
CA SER A 415 4.80 -25.90 2.63
C SER A 415 4.90 -25.70 1.11
N ASN A 416 4.41 -26.67 0.34
CA ASN A 416 4.60 -26.70 -1.12
C ASN A 416 3.43 -26.15 -1.94
N HIS A 417 2.42 -25.55 -1.33
CA HIS A 417 1.25 -25.03 -2.04
C HIS A 417 1.00 -23.57 -1.67
N LYS A 418 0.73 -22.72 -2.66
CA LYS A 418 0.23 -21.36 -2.48
C LYS A 418 -1.01 -21.18 -3.35
N TYR A 419 -2.11 -20.83 -2.72
CA TYR A 419 -3.40 -20.66 -3.37
C TYR A 419 -3.66 -19.19 -3.69
N ALA A 420 -4.21 -18.97 -4.91
CA ALA A 420 -4.62 -17.63 -5.33
C ALA A 420 -5.95 -17.29 -4.65
N LYS A 421 -5.96 -16.27 -3.78
CA LYS A 421 -7.11 -15.86 -2.97
C LYS A 421 -7.38 -14.36 -3.10
N GLY A 422 -8.65 -13.97 -3.10
CA GLY A 422 -9.02 -12.56 -3.13
C GLY A 422 -8.47 -11.84 -1.89
N VAL A 423 -8.91 -12.26 -0.72
CA VAL A 423 -8.52 -11.73 0.59
C VAL A 423 -8.19 -12.88 1.53
N LYS A 424 -7.04 -12.79 2.20
CA LYS A 424 -6.63 -13.75 3.23
C LYS A 424 -6.14 -13.03 4.48
N ALA A 425 -6.63 -13.45 5.63
CA ALA A 425 -6.09 -13.08 6.94
C ALA A 425 -5.78 -14.34 7.76
N ASP A 426 -4.61 -14.38 8.44
CA ASP A 426 -4.30 -15.46 9.37
C ASP A 426 -4.95 -15.23 10.76
N GLY A 427 -5.39 -14.00 11.06
CA GLY A 427 -6.23 -13.64 12.18
C GLY A 427 -7.68 -13.38 11.78
N ASP A 428 -8.42 -12.73 12.67
CA ASP A 428 -9.82 -12.41 12.48
C ASP A 428 -10.06 -11.36 11.38
N ILE A 429 -11.19 -11.49 10.69
CA ILE A 429 -11.70 -10.47 9.77
C ILE A 429 -12.94 -9.80 10.37
N THR A 430 -12.91 -8.47 10.45
CA THR A 430 -14.03 -7.66 10.93
C THR A 430 -14.45 -6.64 9.89
N ILE A 431 -15.70 -6.70 9.43
CA ILE A 431 -16.28 -5.76 8.46
C ILE A 431 -17.40 -4.99 9.15
N LYS A 432 -17.23 -3.66 9.23
CA LYS A 432 -18.15 -2.72 9.90
C LYS A 432 -18.73 -1.67 8.94
N GLY A 433 -18.34 -1.69 7.67
CA GLY A 433 -18.76 -0.72 6.67
C GLY A 433 -18.03 -0.89 5.36
N GLY A 434 -18.22 0.06 4.44
CA GLY A 434 -17.59 0.06 3.12
C GLY A 434 -18.31 -0.80 2.08
N THR A 435 -17.77 -0.77 0.86
CA THR A 435 -18.22 -1.61 -0.25
C THR A 435 -17.07 -2.47 -0.73
N MET A 436 -17.28 -3.77 -0.76
CA MET A 436 -16.29 -4.75 -1.17
C MET A 436 -16.81 -5.56 -2.35
N ASN A 437 -15.99 -5.66 -3.39
CA ASN A 437 -16.14 -6.56 -4.52
C ASN A 437 -14.91 -7.46 -4.58
N ILE A 438 -15.06 -8.72 -4.21
CA ILE A 438 -13.96 -9.68 -4.13
C ILE A 438 -14.19 -10.78 -5.18
N TYR A 439 -13.15 -11.04 -5.96
CA TYR A 439 -13.15 -12.11 -6.93
C TYR A 439 -11.93 -13.01 -6.77
N SER A 440 -12.15 -14.31 -6.69
CA SER A 440 -11.09 -15.33 -6.77
C SER A 440 -11.42 -16.35 -7.85
N LYS A 441 -10.52 -16.42 -8.84
CA LYS A 441 -10.74 -17.30 -9.99
C LYS A 441 -10.53 -18.78 -9.68
N ASN A 442 -9.64 -19.10 -8.74
CA ASN A 442 -9.14 -20.47 -8.60
C ASN A 442 -9.12 -20.99 -7.15
N HIS A 443 -9.59 -20.21 -6.17
CA HIS A 443 -9.70 -20.64 -4.77
C HIS A 443 -10.69 -19.76 -4.01
N GLU A 444 -10.64 -19.74 -2.65
CA GLU A 444 -11.54 -18.94 -1.81
C GLU A 444 -11.47 -17.44 -2.13
N GLY A 445 -12.61 -16.78 -1.98
CA GLY A 445 -12.72 -15.34 -2.17
C GLY A 445 -12.21 -14.56 -0.98
N LEU A 446 -12.84 -14.74 0.18
CA LEU A 446 -12.52 -14.11 1.46
C LEU A 446 -12.27 -15.21 2.50
N GLU A 447 -11.04 -15.34 2.97
CA GLU A 447 -10.64 -16.36 3.94
C GLU A 447 -10.06 -15.75 5.21
N SER A 448 -10.52 -16.24 6.36
CA SER A 448 -9.92 -16.03 7.68
C SER A 448 -9.50 -17.36 8.31
N LYS A 449 -8.28 -17.40 8.86
CA LYS A 449 -7.86 -18.53 9.71
C LYS A 449 -8.37 -18.39 11.17
N GLY A 450 -9.00 -17.28 11.51
CA GLY A 450 -9.74 -17.00 12.73
C GLY A 450 -11.25 -16.96 12.48
N THR A 451 -11.90 -15.89 12.94
CA THR A 451 -13.33 -15.62 12.78
C THR A 451 -13.61 -14.58 11.70
N ILE A 452 -14.81 -14.60 11.13
CA ILE A 452 -15.33 -13.53 10.28
C ILE A 452 -16.56 -12.92 10.96
N THR A 453 -16.52 -11.60 11.19
CA THR A 453 -17.64 -10.84 11.73
C THR A 453 -18.02 -9.73 10.75
N ILE A 454 -19.28 -9.75 10.28
CA ILE A 454 -19.84 -8.72 9.40
C ILE A 454 -21.01 -8.06 10.13
N SER A 455 -20.89 -6.78 10.46
CA SER A 455 -21.91 -6.01 11.16
C SER A 455 -22.57 -4.93 10.33
N ASP A 456 -21.93 -4.50 9.25
CA ASP A 456 -22.43 -3.51 8.28
C ASP A 456 -21.61 -3.57 6.98
N GLY A 457 -21.95 -2.73 5.98
CA GLY A 457 -21.29 -2.63 4.69
C GLY A 457 -21.95 -3.49 3.60
N GLN A 458 -21.38 -3.41 2.41
CA GLN A 458 -21.79 -4.20 1.25
C GLN A 458 -20.63 -5.11 0.85
N VAL A 459 -20.82 -6.41 0.98
CA VAL A 459 -19.81 -7.45 0.69
C VAL A 459 -20.32 -8.35 -0.42
N TYR A 460 -19.68 -8.30 -1.57
CA TYR A 460 -19.90 -9.25 -2.66
C TYR A 460 -18.62 -10.05 -2.88
N VAL A 461 -18.73 -11.36 -2.79
CA VAL A 461 -17.63 -12.28 -3.01
C VAL A 461 -18.03 -13.33 -4.03
N GLN A 462 -17.25 -13.46 -5.10
CA GLN A 462 -17.36 -14.55 -6.06
C GLN A 462 -16.08 -15.35 -6.10
N ALA A 463 -16.19 -16.67 -5.98
CA ALA A 463 -15.04 -17.57 -5.95
C ALA A 463 -15.30 -18.88 -6.69
N SER A 464 -14.23 -19.63 -6.96
CA SER A 464 -14.34 -20.99 -7.53
C SER A 464 -14.33 -22.08 -6.46
N ASP A 465 -13.89 -21.75 -5.27
CA ASP A 465 -13.99 -22.51 -4.03
C ASP A 465 -14.97 -21.79 -3.12
N ASP A 466 -14.88 -21.88 -1.79
CA ASP A 466 -15.78 -21.13 -0.90
C ASP A 466 -15.72 -19.64 -1.18
N ALA A 467 -16.90 -19.01 -1.28
CA ALA A 467 -16.87 -17.57 -1.46
C ALA A 467 -16.36 -16.87 -0.20
N ILE A 468 -16.88 -17.23 0.97
CA ILE A 468 -16.46 -16.72 2.27
C ILE A 468 -16.18 -17.91 3.19
N ASN A 469 -14.94 -18.05 3.67
CA ASN A 469 -14.48 -19.16 4.50
C ASN A 469 -13.87 -18.67 5.82
N ALA A 470 -14.27 -19.25 6.94
CA ALA A 470 -13.67 -19.02 8.25
C ALA A 470 -13.26 -20.34 8.91
N ALA A 471 -11.98 -20.43 9.32
CA ALA A 471 -11.50 -21.60 10.05
C ALA A 471 -12.13 -21.75 11.44
N SER A 472 -12.79 -20.72 11.97
CA SER A 472 -13.51 -20.75 13.25
C SER A 472 -14.99 -20.42 13.01
N HIS A 473 -15.45 -19.23 13.31
CA HIS A 473 -16.86 -18.85 13.28
C HIS A 473 -17.15 -17.75 12.26
N ILE A 474 -18.34 -17.81 11.64
CA ILE A 474 -18.88 -16.68 10.87
C ILE A 474 -20.06 -16.08 11.63
N THR A 475 -20.07 -14.75 11.79
CA THR A 475 -21.20 -14.00 12.32
C THR A 475 -21.60 -12.89 11.36
N VAL A 476 -22.83 -12.90 10.89
CA VAL A 476 -23.46 -11.81 10.15
C VAL A 476 -24.55 -11.20 11.01
N SER A 477 -24.38 -9.94 11.42
CA SER A 477 -25.33 -9.21 12.25
C SER A 477 -25.96 -8.00 11.58
N GLY A 478 -25.47 -7.60 10.41
CA GLY A 478 -25.96 -6.46 9.62
C GLY A 478 -25.32 -6.42 8.24
N GLY A 479 -25.59 -5.34 7.50
CA GLY A 479 -25.07 -5.11 6.15
C GLY A 479 -25.73 -5.97 5.06
N TYR A 480 -25.11 -5.96 3.91
CA TYR A 480 -25.50 -6.70 2.71
C TYR A 480 -24.37 -7.64 2.33
N VAL A 481 -24.60 -8.95 2.36
CA VAL A 481 -23.58 -9.98 2.13
C VAL A 481 -24.03 -10.89 1.00
N CYS A 482 -23.21 -11.01 -0.04
CA CYS A 482 -23.40 -12.01 -1.09
C CYS A 482 -22.14 -12.87 -1.22
N GLY A 483 -22.28 -14.16 -0.94
CA GLY A 483 -21.27 -15.18 -1.21
C GLY A 483 -21.71 -16.07 -2.37
N TYR A 484 -21.00 -16.00 -3.51
CA TYR A 484 -21.27 -16.80 -4.69
C TYR A 484 -20.08 -17.72 -4.99
N SER A 485 -20.23 -18.98 -4.68
CA SER A 485 -19.29 -20.02 -5.09
C SER A 485 -19.73 -20.71 -6.39
N THR A 486 -18.75 -21.01 -7.23
CA THR A 486 -18.97 -21.81 -8.46
C THR A 486 -18.49 -23.26 -8.32
N GLY A 487 -17.78 -23.60 -7.26
CA GLY A 487 -17.22 -24.94 -7.05
C GLY A 487 -17.44 -25.53 -5.66
N ASN A 488 -17.84 -24.72 -4.68
CA ASN A 488 -18.03 -25.16 -3.29
C ASN A 488 -19.15 -24.37 -2.59
N ASP A 489 -19.02 -24.00 -1.31
CA ASP A 489 -20.05 -23.36 -0.49
C ASP A 489 -20.13 -21.84 -0.67
N GLY A 490 -21.32 -21.28 -0.47
CA GLY A 490 -21.51 -19.83 -0.48
C GLY A 490 -20.78 -19.16 0.68
N LEU A 491 -21.11 -19.56 1.89
CA LEU A 491 -20.41 -19.23 3.13
C LEU A 491 -20.11 -20.55 3.84
N ASP A 492 -18.84 -20.78 4.18
CA ASP A 492 -18.37 -21.94 4.93
C ASP A 492 -17.75 -21.52 6.27
N SER A 493 -18.24 -22.12 7.35
CA SER A 493 -17.72 -21.93 8.70
C SER A 493 -17.27 -23.27 9.27
N ASN A 494 -15.97 -23.43 9.47
CA ASN A 494 -15.42 -24.62 10.14
C ASN A 494 -15.81 -24.69 11.65
N GLY A 495 -16.61 -23.75 12.10
CA GLY A 495 -17.23 -23.70 13.44
C GLY A 495 -18.72 -23.40 13.35
N ASN A 496 -19.24 -22.62 14.30
CA ASN A 496 -20.62 -22.16 14.22
C ASN A 496 -20.78 -21.01 13.22
N MET A 497 -21.90 -21.02 12.53
CA MET A 497 -22.35 -19.87 11.74
C MET A 497 -23.55 -19.20 12.42
N TYR A 498 -23.51 -17.87 12.56
CA TYR A 498 -24.57 -17.08 13.19
C TYR A 498 -25.10 -16.04 12.22
N ILE A 499 -26.34 -16.22 11.73
CA ILE A 499 -27.05 -15.18 10.99
C ILE A 499 -28.05 -14.52 11.94
N LYS A 500 -27.71 -13.29 12.37
CA LYS A 500 -28.45 -12.51 13.37
C LYS A 500 -29.16 -11.30 12.78
N GLY A 501 -28.77 -10.85 11.57
CA GLY A 501 -29.29 -9.66 10.91
C GLY A 501 -28.73 -9.47 9.52
N GLY A 502 -29.07 -8.32 8.89
CA GLY A 502 -28.62 -7.99 7.54
C GLY A 502 -29.39 -8.74 6.45
N LEU A 503 -28.89 -8.59 5.22
CA LEU A 503 -29.33 -9.34 4.04
C LEU A 503 -28.21 -10.28 3.61
N VAL A 504 -28.48 -11.59 3.60
CA VAL A 504 -27.53 -12.61 3.16
C VAL A 504 -28.07 -13.29 1.88
N TYR A 505 -27.33 -13.15 0.79
CA TYR A 505 -27.58 -13.88 -0.47
C TYR A 505 -26.42 -14.84 -0.71
N ALA A 506 -26.64 -16.12 -0.45
CA ALA A 506 -25.62 -17.15 -0.57
C ALA A 506 -25.95 -18.13 -1.69
N ILE A 507 -24.92 -18.56 -2.43
CA ILE A 507 -25.05 -19.43 -3.60
C ILE A 507 -23.91 -20.46 -3.56
N CYS A 508 -24.25 -21.76 -3.49
CA CYS A 508 -23.27 -22.84 -3.63
C CYS A 508 -23.25 -23.40 -5.06
N SER A 509 -22.25 -24.18 -5.36
CA SER A 509 -22.07 -24.84 -6.67
C SER A 509 -23.11 -25.94 -6.94
N GLY A 510 -23.48 -26.73 -5.96
CA GLY A 510 -24.40 -27.85 -6.02
C GLY A 510 -24.04 -28.96 -5.03
N THR A 511 -24.90 -29.96 -4.92
CA THR A 511 -24.73 -31.10 -3.99
C THR A 511 -23.36 -31.78 -4.19
N PRO A 512 -22.59 -32.05 -3.08
CA PRO A 512 -23.05 -32.03 -1.67
C PRO A 512 -23.06 -30.66 -0.99
N GLU A 513 -22.50 -29.63 -1.62
CA GLU A 513 -22.28 -28.31 -1.05
C GLU A 513 -23.59 -27.54 -0.79
N VAL A 514 -23.60 -26.65 0.17
CA VAL A 514 -24.75 -25.85 0.58
C VAL A 514 -24.43 -24.33 0.56
N ALA A 515 -25.47 -23.51 0.52
CA ALA A 515 -25.26 -22.06 0.44
C ALA A 515 -24.73 -21.47 1.77
N LEU A 516 -25.16 -22.00 2.91
CA LEU A 516 -24.68 -21.63 4.25
C LEU A 516 -24.27 -22.90 4.97
N ASP A 517 -22.98 -23.15 5.06
CA ASP A 517 -22.40 -24.31 5.72
C ASP A 517 -21.83 -24.01 7.09
N ALA A 518 -21.98 -24.94 8.01
CA ALA A 518 -21.37 -24.94 9.33
C ALA A 518 -20.94 -26.36 9.68
N ASN A 519 -19.76 -26.55 10.22
CA ASN A 519 -19.16 -27.87 10.51
C ASN A 519 -19.97 -28.69 11.52
N THR A 520 -21.10 -29.26 11.06
CA THR A 520 -21.98 -30.11 11.89
C THR A 520 -21.34 -31.43 12.25
N GLU A 521 -20.40 -31.95 11.48
CA GLU A 521 -19.59 -33.13 11.76
C GLU A 521 -18.70 -32.89 13.00
N GLY A 522 -18.22 -31.66 13.20
CA GLY A 522 -17.49 -31.20 14.38
C GLY A 522 -18.39 -30.87 15.58
N GLY A 523 -19.71 -30.99 15.44
CA GLY A 523 -20.69 -30.68 16.47
C GLY A 523 -21.12 -29.22 16.53
N TYR A 524 -20.72 -28.41 15.54
CA TYR A 524 -21.13 -27.02 15.39
C TYR A 524 -22.48 -26.89 14.67
N LYS A 525 -23.01 -25.69 14.51
CA LYS A 525 -24.32 -25.46 13.89
C LYS A 525 -24.41 -24.12 13.19
N LEU A 526 -25.25 -24.09 12.17
CA LEU A 526 -25.81 -22.85 11.64
C LEU A 526 -26.99 -22.40 12.55
N TYR A 527 -26.92 -21.17 13.03
CA TYR A 527 -27.97 -20.51 13.81
C TYR A 527 -28.59 -19.38 12.99
N VAL A 528 -29.87 -19.50 12.66
CA VAL A 528 -30.65 -18.46 12.00
C VAL A 528 -31.59 -17.84 13.02
N THR A 529 -31.22 -16.64 13.50
CA THR A 529 -31.97 -15.92 14.55
C THR A 529 -32.56 -14.59 14.09
N GLY A 530 -32.16 -14.12 12.87
CA GLY A 530 -32.62 -12.86 12.29
C GLY A 530 -32.11 -12.68 10.88
N GLY A 531 -32.38 -11.49 10.29
CA GLY A 531 -31.96 -11.12 8.95
C GLY A 531 -32.91 -11.58 7.85
N THR A 532 -32.61 -11.13 6.61
CA THR A 532 -33.24 -11.63 5.38
C THR A 532 -32.25 -12.56 4.68
N ILE A 533 -32.66 -13.79 4.41
CA ILE A 533 -31.79 -14.81 3.84
C ILE A 533 -32.35 -15.26 2.49
N ILE A 534 -31.47 -15.43 1.52
CA ILE A 534 -31.69 -16.09 0.24
C ILE A 534 -30.53 -17.07 0.06
N ALA A 535 -30.82 -18.35 0.07
CA ALA A 535 -29.83 -19.42 -0.05
C ALA A 535 -30.17 -20.33 -1.24
N ILE A 536 -29.40 -20.20 -2.32
CA ILE A 536 -29.50 -21.09 -3.49
C ILE A 536 -28.60 -22.30 -3.25
N GLY A 537 -29.21 -23.48 -3.08
CA GLY A 537 -28.56 -24.73 -2.71
C GLY A 537 -28.83 -25.16 -1.27
N GLY A 538 -29.55 -24.34 -0.49
CA GLY A 538 -30.04 -24.75 0.83
C GLY A 538 -29.16 -24.30 2.00
N LEU A 539 -29.48 -24.83 3.15
CA LEU A 539 -28.82 -24.61 4.43
C LEU A 539 -28.29 -25.93 4.96
N GLU A 540 -27.21 -25.85 5.75
CA GLU A 540 -26.62 -27.01 6.40
C GLU A 540 -27.64 -27.81 7.24
N GLY A 541 -27.51 -29.15 7.19
CA GLY A 541 -28.31 -30.07 7.97
C GLY A 541 -28.15 -29.89 9.48
N GLY A 542 -29.21 -30.13 10.26
CA GLY A 542 -29.15 -29.96 11.73
C GLY A 542 -29.07 -28.50 12.21
N SER A 543 -29.28 -27.51 11.33
CA SER A 543 -29.32 -26.08 11.68
C SER A 543 -30.37 -25.74 12.73
N SER A 544 -30.07 -24.73 13.55
CA SER A 544 -31.00 -24.17 14.58
C SER A 544 -31.71 -22.94 13.98
N LEU A 545 -32.99 -23.14 13.61
CA LEU A 545 -33.79 -22.14 12.90
C LEU A 545 -34.80 -21.50 13.90
N SER A 546 -34.38 -20.47 14.65
CA SER A 546 -35.30 -19.70 15.50
C SER A 546 -36.17 -18.74 14.69
N GLN A 547 -35.68 -18.29 13.52
CA GLN A 547 -36.47 -17.57 12.51
C GLN A 547 -37.01 -18.56 11.49
N SER A 548 -38.28 -18.42 11.13
CA SER A 548 -38.93 -19.30 10.17
C SER A 548 -38.26 -19.21 8.78
N CYS A 549 -37.97 -20.37 8.19
CA CYS A 549 -37.45 -20.50 6.85
C CYS A 549 -38.48 -21.16 5.92
N TYR A 550 -38.41 -20.85 4.65
CA TYR A 550 -39.32 -21.35 3.63
C TYR A 550 -38.51 -21.75 2.40
N SER A 551 -38.98 -22.73 1.64
CA SER A 551 -38.26 -23.24 0.48
C SER A 551 -39.13 -23.42 -0.77
N ALA A 552 -38.48 -23.35 -1.91
CA ALA A 552 -38.96 -23.86 -3.19
C ALA A 552 -37.91 -24.81 -3.79
N ASN A 553 -38.39 -25.90 -4.42
CA ASN A 553 -37.52 -26.99 -4.88
C ASN A 553 -36.71 -26.65 -6.14
N SER A 554 -37.06 -25.58 -6.84
CA SER A 554 -36.39 -25.16 -8.08
C SER A 554 -36.41 -23.64 -8.23
N TRP A 555 -35.49 -23.15 -9.07
CA TRP A 555 -35.39 -21.77 -9.48
C TRP A 555 -34.95 -21.68 -10.95
N ASN A 556 -35.24 -20.53 -11.61
CA ASN A 556 -34.89 -20.28 -13.02
C ASN A 556 -33.52 -19.56 -13.06
N LYS A 557 -32.62 -20.02 -13.92
CA LYS A 557 -31.28 -19.44 -14.12
C LYS A 557 -31.36 -18.06 -14.76
N ASN A 558 -30.39 -17.19 -14.45
CA ASN A 558 -30.23 -15.85 -15.03
C ASN A 558 -31.50 -14.98 -14.97
N THR A 559 -32.34 -15.18 -13.96
CA THR A 559 -33.69 -14.62 -13.86
C THR A 559 -33.77 -13.68 -12.67
N TRP A 560 -34.42 -12.55 -12.81
CA TRP A 560 -34.70 -11.66 -11.70
C TRP A 560 -35.85 -12.21 -10.84
N TYR A 561 -35.60 -12.26 -9.56
CA TYR A 561 -36.56 -12.59 -8.50
C TYR A 561 -36.76 -11.37 -7.61
N ALA A 562 -37.91 -11.30 -6.96
CA ALA A 562 -38.20 -10.34 -5.90
C ALA A 562 -38.66 -11.08 -4.66
N LEU A 563 -37.94 -10.89 -3.55
CA LEU A 563 -38.28 -11.33 -2.22
C LEU A 563 -38.84 -10.13 -1.44
N THR A 564 -40.06 -10.26 -0.94
CA THR A 564 -40.69 -9.25 -0.07
C THR A 564 -40.86 -9.81 1.32
N VAL A 565 -40.38 -9.08 2.33
CA VAL A 565 -40.48 -9.39 3.76
C VAL A 565 -41.07 -8.16 4.46
N GLY A 566 -42.32 -8.22 4.92
CA GLY A 566 -43.02 -7.05 5.42
C GLY A 566 -43.18 -5.98 4.35
N ASN A 567 -42.58 -4.81 4.58
CA ASN A 567 -42.60 -3.67 3.63
C ASN A 567 -41.36 -3.63 2.74
N ASP A 568 -40.33 -4.42 3.02
CA ASP A 568 -39.05 -4.37 2.32
C ASP A 568 -39.04 -5.35 1.15
N THR A 569 -38.59 -4.88 0.00
CA THR A 569 -38.42 -5.71 -1.19
C THR A 569 -36.96 -5.72 -1.63
N PHE A 570 -36.43 -6.92 -1.79
CA PHE A 570 -35.13 -7.16 -2.37
C PHE A 570 -35.28 -7.92 -3.68
N ALA A 571 -34.75 -7.36 -4.76
CA ALA A 571 -34.64 -8.09 -6.01
C ALA A 571 -33.24 -8.67 -6.17
N PHE A 572 -33.16 -9.91 -6.63
CA PHE A 572 -31.90 -10.60 -6.88
C PHE A 572 -31.95 -11.34 -8.21
N LYS A 573 -30.81 -11.37 -8.88
CA LYS A 573 -30.64 -12.13 -10.11
C LYS A 573 -30.02 -13.48 -9.78
N THR A 574 -30.69 -14.54 -10.15
CA THR A 574 -30.15 -15.89 -9.98
C THR A 574 -28.96 -16.12 -10.91
N PRO A 575 -27.98 -16.96 -10.52
CA PRO A 575 -26.80 -17.28 -11.33
C PRO A 575 -27.13 -18.15 -12.54
N SER A 576 -26.13 -18.40 -13.39
CA SER A 576 -26.22 -19.36 -14.49
C SER A 576 -26.14 -20.81 -14.04
N SER A 577 -25.59 -21.08 -12.85
CA SER A 577 -25.47 -22.39 -12.20
C SER A 577 -25.48 -22.20 -10.68
N GLY A 578 -25.83 -23.24 -9.96
CA GLY A 578 -25.88 -23.26 -8.50
C GLY A 578 -26.62 -24.49 -8.00
N GLY A 579 -26.64 -24.66 -6.68
CA GLY A 579 -27.32 -25.77 -6.01
C GLY A 579 -28.82 -25.83 -6.28
N SER A 580 -29.39 -26.98 -6.08
CA SER A 580 -30.83 -27.21 -6.28
C SER A 580 -31.65 -26.56 -5.16
N GLY A 581 -32.82 -26.03 -5.51
CA GLY A 581 -33.71 -25.39 -4.55
C GLY A 581 -33.25 -24.00 -4.11
N ILE A 582 -34.14 -23.32 -3.42
CA ILE A 582 -33.91 -22.02 -2.82
C ILE A 582 -34.57 -21.97 -1.44
N VAL A 583 -33.85 -21.56 -0.43
CA VAL A 583 -34.38 -21.28 0.90
C VAL A 583 -34.39 -19.78 1.12
N VAL A 584 -35.50 -19.26 1.65
CA VAL A 584 -35.66 -17.85 2.02
C VAL A 584 -36.14 -17.72 3.45
N SER A 585 -35.71 -16.67 4.13
CA SER A 585 -36.10 -16.38 5.51
C SER A 585 -36.21 -14.86 5.73
N GLY A 586 -37.01 -14.45 6.68
CA GLY A 586 -37.18 -13.06 7.05
C GLY A 586 -37.96 -12.91 8.37
N ALA A 587 -37.99 -11.69 8.91
CA ALA A 587 -38.69 -11.36 10.15
C ALA A 587 -40.20 -11.60 10.10
N SER A 588 -40.77 -11.70 8.93
CA SER A 588 -42.16 -12.13 8.65
C SER A 588 -42.16 -13.12 7.51
N GLN A 589 -43.30 -13.81 7.29
CA GLN A 589 -43.42 -14.76 6.17
C GLN A 589 -43.11 -14.06 4.84
N PRO A 590 -42.08 -14.50 4.10
CA PRO A 590 -41.68 -13.90 2.85
C PRO A 590 -42.64 -14.26 1.71
N SER A 591 -42.73 -13.38 0.71
CA SER A 591 -43.30 -13.71 -0.60
C SER A 591 -42.21 -13.64 -1.66
N LEU A 592 -42.22 -14.59 -2.59
CA LEU A 592 -41.24 -14.72 -3.67
C LEU A 592 -41.89 -14.66 -5.02
N LYS A 593 -41.36 -13.84 -5.93
CA LYS A 593 -41.77 -13.80 -7.34
C LYS A 593 -40.58 -14.06 -8.25
N SER A 594 -40.79 -14.75 -9.34
CA SER A 594 -39.79 -14.97 -10.41
C SER A 594 -40.18 -14.31 -11.72
N GLY A 595 -39.18 -13.96 -12.55
CA GLY A 595 -39.40 -13.33 -13.86
C GLY A 595 -39.92 -11.91 -13.76
N VAL A 596 -39.49 -11.21 -12.74
CA VAL A 596 -39.87 -9.81 -12.51
C VAL A 596 -39.03 -8.85 -13.36
N THR A 597 -39.62 -7.70 -13.68
CA THR A 597 -38.91 -6.55 -14.22
C THR A 597 -38.69 -5.55 -13.08
N ILE A 598 -37.45 -5.09 -12.93
CA ILE A 598 -37.07 -4.15 -11.89
C ILE A 598 -36.77 -2.77 -12.49
N SER A 599 -37.12 -1.73 -11.75
CA SER A 599 -36.73 -0.34 -12.04
C SER A 599 -36.53 0.38 -10.72
N ASN A 600 -35.78 1.50 -10.74
CA ASN A 600 -35.42 2.23 -9.53
C ASN A 600 -34.66 1.36 -8.49
N GLY A 601 -34.62 1.81 -7.24
CA GLY A 601 -33.91 1.13 -6.15
C GLY A 601 -32.40 1.32 -6.22
N THR A 602 -31.68 0.67 -5.31
CA THR A 602 -30.22 0.75 -5.19
C THR A 602 -29.60 -0.58 -5.63
N THR A 603 -28.79 -0.53 -6.68
CA THR A 603 -28.05 -1.71 -7.16
C THR A 603 -26.93 -2.07 -6.18
N ILE A 604 -26.82 -3.36 -5.85
CA ILE A 604 -25.79 -3.94 -5.00
C ILE A 604 -25.23 -5.22 -5.62
N PHE A 605 -24.15 -5.78 -5.01
CA PHE A 605 -23.54 -7.06 -5.40
C PHE A 605 -23.13 -7.11 -6.87
N SER A 606 -22.42 -6.06 -7.34
CA SER A 606 -21.98 -5.98 -8.74
C SER A 606 -23.10 -6.21 -9.76
N GLY A 607 -24.34 -5.79 -9.43
CA GLY A 607 -25.51 -5.93 -10.31
C GLY A 607 -26.34 -7.19 -10.11
N MET A 608 -25.99 -8.05 -9.16
CA MET A 608 -26.79 -9.23 -8.83
C MET A 608 -27.91 -8.96 -7.84
N GLY A 609 -27.95 -7.79 -7.21
CA GLY A 609 -28.97 -7.39 -6.24
C GLY A 609 -29.47 -5.97 -6.45
N ASN A 610 -30.68 -5.70 -5.96
CA ASN A 610 -31.27 -4.36 -5.92
C ASN A 610 -32.18 -4.21 -4.69
N ILE A 611 -31.97 -3.15 -3.94
CA ILE A 611 -32.71 -2.87 -2.70
C ILE A 611 -33.84 -1.90 -3.00
N ASN A 612 -35.04 -2.24 -2.52
CA ASN A 612 -36.26 -1.45 -2.67
C ASN A 612 -36.56 -1.01 -4.13
N PRO A 613 -36.43 -1.93 -5.12
CA PRO A 613 -36.79 -1.61 -6.49
C PRO A 613 -38.30 -1.48 -6.66
N SER A 614 -38.71 -0.80 -7.71
CA SER A 614 -40.07 -0.93 -8.23
C SER A 614 -40.19 -2.22 -9.03
N ILE A 615 -41.14 -3.08 -8.67
CA ILE A 615 -41.34 -4.40 -9.28
C ILE A 615 -42.56 -4.38 -10.18
N SER A 616 -42.44 -4.94 -11.38
CA SER A 616 -43.55 -5.21 -12.28
C SER A 616 -43.47 -6.63 -12.87
N GLY A 617 -44.61 -7.20 -13.17
CA GLY A 617 -44.72 -8.57 -13.73
C GLY A 617 -44.30 -9.66 -12.74
N GLY A 618 -43.87 -10.78 -13.30
CA GLY A 618 -43.42 -11.95 -12.58
C GLY A 618 -44.56 -12.85 -12.09
N SER A 619 -44.16 -14.10 -11.76
CA SER A 619 -45.05 -15.14 -11.24
C SER A 619 -44.71 -15.43 -9.79
N THR A 620 -45.75 -15.58 -8.94
CA THR A 620 -45.56 -15.96 -7.53
C THR A 620 -45.07 -17.40 -7.43
N ILE A 621 -44.05 -17.61 -6.60
CA ILE A 621 -43.49 -18.91 -6.26
C ILE A 621 -44.16 -19.41 -5.00
N SER A 622 -44.68 -20.65 -5.03
CA SER A 622 -45.19 -21.30 -3.82
C SER A 622 -44.03 -21.70 -2.91
N LEU A 623 -44.06 -21.19 -1.70
CA LEU A 623 -43.10 -21.51 -0.66
C LEU A 623 -43.69 -22.50 0.34
N THR A 624 -42.91 -23.51 0.72
CA THR A 624 -43.25 -24.46 1.78
C THR A 624 -42.37 -24.19 3.02
N SER A 625 -42.91 -24.51 4.21
CA SER A 625 -42.13 -24.41 5.45
C SER A 625 -40.88 -25.30 5.34
N TYR A 626 -39.72 -24.70 5.65
CA TYR A 626 -38.45 -25.43 5.67
C TYR A 626 -38.05 -25.77 7.10
N THR A 627 -37.64 -27.02 7.33
CA THR A 627 -37.09 -27.48 8.61
C THR A 627 -35.78 -28.21 8.34
N SER A 628 -34.76 -27.97 9.16
CA SER A 628 -33.44 -28.59 9.01
C SER A 628 -33.40 -30.11 9.26
N SER A 629 -34.50 -30.66 9.85
CA SER A 629 -34.63 -32.10 10.11
C SER A 629 -35.38 -32.86 9.00
N GLY A 630 -35.98 -32.16 8.02
CA GLY A 630 -36.91 -32.73 7.04
C GLY A 630 -36.47 -32.71 5.58
N GLY A 631 -35.29 -32.33 5.26
CA GLY A 631 -34.88 -32.18 3.88
C GLY A 631 -33.43 -31.82 3.68
N GLY A 632 -32.55 -32.57 4.30
CA GLY A 632 -31.18 -32.55 3.80
C GLY A 632 -31.20 -32.98 2.33
N PHE A 633 -30.66 -32.13 1.46
CA PHE A 633 -30.21 -32.59 0.15
C PHE A 633 -28.96 -33.46 0.37
N GLY A 634 -29.05 -34.44 1.30
CA GLY A 634 -28.03 -35.43 1.56
C GLY A 634 -27.97 -36.45 0.42
N PRO A 635 -26.84 -37.04 0.14
CA PRO A 635 -26.70 -38.10 -0.85
C PRO A 635 -27.64 -39.27 -0.49
N GLY A 636 -28.41 -39.72 -1.45
CA GLY A 636 -29.39 -40.80 -1.32
C GLY A 636 -28.85 -41.99 -0.56
N GLY A 637 -29.60 -42.48 0.41
CA GLY A 637 -29.26 -43.56 1.28
C GLY A 637 -28.73 -44.79 0.56
N GLY A 638 -27.50 -45.14 0.78
CA GLY A 638 -26.85 -46.40 0.44
C GLY A 638 -26.61 -47.23 1.68
N GLY A 639 -27.37 -48.25 1.81
CA GLY A 639 -27.38 -49.44 2.62
C GLY A 639 -26.35 -49.57 3.79
N GLY A 640 -26.93 -49.85 4.98
CA GLY A 640 -26.17 -50.19 6.17
C GLY A 640 -25.09 -51.25 5.96
N PHE A 641 -23.93 -50.97 6.50
CA PHE A 641 -22.97 -52.00 6.85
C PHE A 641 -22.97 -52.17 8.38
N GLY A 642 -23.45 -53.37 8.74
CA GLY A 642 -23.40 -53.82 10.10
C GLY A 642 -21.96 -53.94 10.64
N PRO A 643 -21.78 -53.98 11.98
CA PRO A 643 -20.47 -54.06 12.59
C PRO A 643 -19.92 -55.48 12.46
N GLY A 644 -18.89 -55.63 11.69
CA GLY A 644 -18.10 -56.87 11.56
C GLY A 644 -16.66 -56.64 11.98
N GLY A 645 -16.33 -57.10 13.09
CA GLY A 645 -15.27 -57.46 13.88
C GLY A 645 -13.87 -57.69 13.28
N TRP A 646 -12.91 -57.26 14.03
CA TRP A 646 -11.60 -57.87 14.40
C TRP A 646 -10.74 -58.54 13.30
N HIS A 647 -9.63 -57.98 12.91
CA HIS A 647 -8.27 -58.36 13.34
C HIS A 647 -7.25 -57.38 12.80
#